data_33de6d2df1ff3373be13399a4ced3625
#
_entry.id   33de6d2df1ff3373be13399a4ced3625
#
_cell.length_a   1.000
_cell.length_b   1.000
_cell.length_c   1.000
_cell.angle_alpha   90.00
_cell.angle_beta   90.00
_cell.angle_gamma   90.00
#
_symmetry.space_group_name_H-M   'P 1'
#
loop_
_entity.id
_entity.type
_entity.pdbx_description
1 polymer ?
#
loop_
_entity_poly.entity_id
_entity_poly.type
_entity_poly.pdbx_seq_one_letter_code
_entity_poly.pdbx_strand_id
1 'polypeptide(L)'
;MKCLSLFIMIWKNIMAIRKALLISTFSTLSITSTNVVFAAEKKDINDIQKQKATIEKSNNNSDISPNNSSDTLIVTGTRTVNRQARQSASPVSVLSAANLQRSGQLNLADAITRTYASINVSTMGNDAGALTSAFRMRGLNPNQVLVLVNGKRRHTTANIYADAGPDFGATPVDLNMLPSASIEHIEVLEDGAAAQYGSDAIAGVVNIITKKSNNGLNASVQTGANAYNGDGWQYQANIDGGLSLGKNGYLHLSAQSYRANHMVPYTEDHRLLGYKPAGAGTSLYTDSVSVPLNSNKVMSTPKETRENLSIDFGKPLSDGVEGYGLITYAHRQSESYQNYRTPDTVPTIYPYGFSPLETIKENDYAATLGLKGDNLFGFSWDASSTYGADEDDIGNKNSINNGMLSTKCIDRRQNPQTTSAYASSQGCGWSPTKTRAESYRMAQWTNNLDIRRSINTGFATSTILVFGAEHRLETYEIKAGDPPSYEAGGMAGYVGLSPQNAGHWNRNIFAGYVDADFHPLKKWNIDFAGRFEHYSDVGNTLNGKFSTRYDISHHIAVRGTVSNGFRAPTLAEQHFSSINVGATTVSGLLPVSSNAAHILGASPLKPERSFNASGGIVLEPIKGFHIEADAYQINIRNRIIAGGSTNGSNAISALDSLGFVIPSGLDPNAVSTYYFANGANTRTRGLDVKADYLVHLHELGILSLSASLDINKTILTHVASTTANGVSVPLLNAATAGYITSSYPRSKLILNAFWEVGKWNINLRETRYGSTTNMLVYQDWTP
;
A
#
# COMPACT_ATOMS: atom_id res chain seq x y z
N MET A 1 -32.54 -17.32 5.02
CA MET A 1 -32.81 -16.79 6.37
C MET A 1 -32.13 -17.53 7.51
N LYS A 2 -31.99 -18.87 7.51
CA LYS A 2 -31.29 -19.60 8.60
C LYS A 2 -29.77 -19.33 8.67
N CYS A 3 -29.09 -19.05 7.55
CA CYS A 3 -27.66 -18.72 7.55
C CYS A 3 -27.37 -17.32 8.11
N LEU A 4 -28.28 -16.38 7.92
CA LEU A 4 -28.11 -15.00 8.43
C LEU A 4 -28.28 -14.94 9.95
N SER A 5 -29.16 -15.77 10.52
CA SER A 5 -29.34 -15.88 11.97
C SER A 5 -28.14 -16.53 12.67
N LEU A 6 -27.46 -17.48 12.01
CA LEU A 6 -26.24 -18.11 12.52
C LEU A 6 -25.07 -17.10 12.53
N PHE A 7 -24.98 -16.26 11.50
CA PHE A 7 -23.97 -15.21 11.39
C PHE A 7 -24.13 -14.14 12.49
N ILE A 8 -25.36 -13.72 12.76
CA ILE A 8 -25.67 -12.76 13.84
C ILE A 8 -25.41 -13.37 15.22
N MET A 9 -25.62 -14.67 15.38
CA MET A 9 -25.38 -15.38 16.64
C MET A 9 -23.88 -15.56 16.90
N ILE A 10 -23.07 -15.85 15.89
CA ILE A 10 -21.60 -15.89 15.97
C ILE A 10 -21.05 -14.49 16.29
N TRP A 11 -21.58 -13.45 15.64
CA TRP A 11 -21.19 -12.06 15.89
C TRP A 11 -21.47 -11.60 17.33
N LYS A 12 -22.65 -11.95 17.87
CA LYS A 12 -23.00 -11.65 19.28
C LYS A 12 -22.09 -12.37 20.29
N ASN A 13 -21.67 -13.59 19.99
CA ASN A 13 -20.78 -14.36 20.84
C ASN A 13 -19.34 -13.84 20.80
N ILE A 14 -18.85 -13.38 19.65
CA ILE A 14 -17.55 -12.70 19.52
C ILE A 14 -17.54 -11.39 20.33
N MET A 15 -18.63 -10.63 20.31
CA MET A 15 -18.78 -9.42 21.14
C MET A 15 -18.85 -9.72 22.65
N ALA A 16 -19.40 -10.86 23.06
CA ALA A 16 -19.44 -11.30 24.45
C ALA A 16 -18.06 -11.76 24.96
N ILE A 17 -17.27 -12.42 24.12
CA ILE A 17 -15.88 -12.81 24.41
C ILE A 17 -15.01 -11.55 24.58
N ARG A 18 -15.29 -10.46 23.85
CA ARG A 18 -14.61 -9.16 24.00
C ARG A 18 -14.81 -8.54 25.40
N LYS A 19 -15.95 -8.78 26.05
CA LYS A 19 -16.22 -8.30 27.43
C LYS A 19 -15.60 -9.22 28.51
N ALA A 20 -15.44 -10.51 28.26
CA ALA A 20 -14.88 -11.46 29.21
C ALA A 20 -13.34 -11.41 29.28
N LEU A 21 -12.66 -11.03 28.20
CA LEU A 21 -11.19 -10.88 28.15
C LEU A 21 -10.66 -9.57 28.78
N LEU A 22 -11.53 -8.65 29.16
CA LEU A 22 -11.16 -7.37 29.78
C LEU A 22 -11.09 -7.43 31.34
N ILE A 23 -11.34 -8.56 31.95
CA ILE A 23 -11.31 -8.74 33.42
C ILE A 23 -10.47 -9.98 33.77
N SER A 24 -9.16 -9.92 33.56
CA SER A 24 -8.22 -10.76 34.32
C SER A 24 -6.90 -10.02 34.49
N THR A 25 -6.60 -9.77 35.73
CA THR A 25 -5.45 -9.08 36.26
C THR A 25 -4.11 -9.68 35.85
N PHE A 26 -3.19 -8.79 35.53
CA PHE A 26 -1.78 -9.05 35.29
C PHE A 26 -1.08 -9.64 36.49
N SER A 27 -0.44 -10.78 36.29
CA SER A 27 0.74 -11.17 37.05
C SER A 27 1.91 -11.39 36.11
N THR A 28 3.00 -10.74 36.40
CA THR A 28 4.26 -10.72 35.68
C THR A 28 4.85 -12.12 35.51
N LEU A 29 5.01 -12.57 34.27
CA LEU A 29 5.84 -13.72 33.91
C LEU A 29 6.67 -13.38 32.69
N SER A 30 7.98 -13.40 32.81
CA SER A 30 8.94 -13.34 31.72
C SER A 30 8.85 -14.65 30.93
N ILE A 31 8.44 -14.59 29.68
CA ILE A 31 8.33 -15.76 28.80
C ILE A 31 9.31 -15.59 27.64
N THR A 32 10.31 -16.46 27.62
CA THR A 32 11.10 -16.82 26.45
C THR A 32 10.17 -17.43 25.39
N SER A 33 10.34 -17.04 24.14
CA SER A 33 9.52 -17.49 23.01
C SER A 33 9.56 -19.01 22.84
N THR A 34 8.47 -19.69 23.18
CA THR A 34 8.23 -21.08 22.80
C THR A 34 7.01 -21.15 21.90
N ASN A 35 7.20 -21.68 20.69
CA ASN A 35 6.11 -22.06 19.82
C ASN A 35 5.35 -23.24 20.42
N VAL A 36 4.14 -23.03 20.89
CA VAL A 36 3.28 -24.13 21.36
C VAL A 36 2.40 -24.56 20.18
N VAL A 37 2.73 -25.71 19.64
CA VAL A 37 1.89 -26.40 18.66
C VAL A 37 0.98 -27.36 19.43
N PHE A 38 -0.33 -27.10 19.44
CA PHE A 38 -1.30 -28.05 19.95
C PHE A 38 -1.53 -29.15 18.91
N ALA A 39 -1.07 -30.37 19.23
CA ALA A 39 -1.40 -31.57 18.47
C ALA A 39 -2.77 -32.10 18.88
N ALA A 40 -3.70 -32.16 17.96
CA ALA A 40 -4.97 -32.89 18.13
C ALA A 40 -4.73 -34.40 17.99
N GLU A 41 -5.52 -35.16 18.71
CA GLU A 41 -5.39 -36.59 18.97
C GLU A 41 -5.15 -37.53 17.78
N LYS A 42 -4.40 -38.58 18.08
CA LYS A 42 -4.10 -39.73 17.26
C LYS A 42 -5.36 -40.45 16.77
N LYS A 43 -5.57 -40.53 15.46
CA LYS A 43 -6.33 -41.59 14.82
C LYS A 43 -5.45 -42.30 13.79
N ASP A 44 -5.30 -43.61 14.03
CA ASP A 44 -4.79 -44.69 13.20
C ASP A 44 -3.65 -44.42 12.19
N ILE A 45 -2.45 -44.70 12.65
CA ILE A 45 -1.17 -44.67 11.87
C ILE A 45 -1.17 -45.68 10.70
N ASN A 46 -2.01 -46.69 10.70
CA ASN A 46 -2.00 -47.78 9.68
C ASN A 46 -2.64 -47.38 8.33
N ASP A 47 -3.60 -46.46 8.32
CA ASP A 47 -4.20 -45.99 7.07
C ASP A 47 -3.37 -44.91 6.35
N ILE A 48 -2.60 -44.14 7.10
CA ILE A 48 -1.66 -43.14 6.53
C ILE A 48 -0.48 -43.80 5.83
N GLN A 49 -0.02 -44.93 6.32
CA GLN A 49 1.08 -45.70 5.67
C GLN A 49 0.65 -46.36 4.34
N LYS A 50 -0.61 -46.77 4.22
CA LYS A 50 -1.13 -47.31 2.95
C LYS A 50 -1.36 -46.24 1.89
N GLN A 51 -1.80 -45.04 2.25
CA GLN A 51 -1.90 -43.92 1.32
C GLN A 51 -0.54 -43.40 0.88
N LYS A 52 0.46 -43.34 1.77
CA LYS A 52 1.82 -42.95 1.40
C LYS A 52 2.46 -43.93 0.39
N ALA A 53 2.26 -45.23 0.56
CA ALA A 53 2.82 -46.24 -0.35
C ALA A 53 2.16 -46.22 -1.75
N THR A 54 0.95 -45.67 -1.91
CA THR A 54 0.29 -45.51 -3.21
C THR A 54 0.71 -44.23 -3.92
N ILE A 55 1.03 -43.19 -3.18
CA ILE A 55 1.51 -41.91 -3.71
C ILE A 55 3.01 -42.02 -4.09
N GLU A 56 3.82 -42.77 -3.34
CA GLU A 56 5.25 -43.02 -3.65
C GLU A 56 5.48 -43.83 -4.91
N LYS A 57 4.52 -44.61 -5.39
CA LYS A 57 4.63 -45.35 -6.66
C LYS A 57 4.29 -44.56 -7.92
N SER A 58 3.70 -43.38 -7.77
CA SER A 58 3.34 -42.48 -8.89
C SER A 58 4.36 -41.35 -9.14
N ASN A 59 5.30 -41.09 -8.22
CA ASN A 59 6.22 -39.97 -8.26
C ASN A 59 7.71 -40.36 -8.21
N ASN A 60 8.13 -41.37 -8.95
CA ASN A 60 9.55 -41.56 -9.20
C ASN A 60 10.01 -40.68 -10.38
N ASN A 61 10.01 -39.38 -10.22
CA ASN A 61 10.89 -38.39 -10.91
C ASN A 61 10.54 -36.96 -10.57
N SER A 62 10.76 -36.56 -9.32
CA SER A 62 11.09 -35.14 -8.97
C SER A 62 11.39 -35.07 -7.47
N ASP A 63 12.65 -34.90 -7.13
CA ASP A 63 13.09 -34.40 -5.83
C ASP A 63 12.65 -32.93 -5.72
N ILE A 64 11.38 -32.68 -5.40
CA ILE A 64 10.89 -31.34 -5.10
C ILE A 64 11.08 -31.10 -3.61
N SER A 65 12.15 -30.41 -3.25
CA SER A 65 12.33 -29.84 -1.92
C SER A 65 11.29 -28.73 -1.69
N PRO A 66 10.50 -28.75 -0.61
CA PRO A 66 9.41 -27.77 -0.37
C PRO A 66 9.89 -26.33 -0.15
N ASN A 67 11.17 -26.06 -0.23
CA ASN A 67 11.77 -24.75 0.06
C ASN A 67 12.27 -23.96 -1.16
N ASN A 68 12.11 -24.46 -2.38
CA ASN A 68 12.60 -23.76 -3.57
C ASN A 68 11.45 -22.96 -4.20
N SER A 69 11.33 -21.67 -3.85
CA SER A 69 10.29 -20.76 -4.37
C SER A 69 10.32 -20.59 -5.90
N SER A 70 11.47 -20.88 -6.53
CA SER A 70 11.65 -20.80 -7.99
C SER A 70 10.96 -21.92 -8.77
N ASP A 71 10.63 -23.05 -8.12
CA ASP A 71 9.91 -24.18 -8.72
C ASP A 71 8.38 -24.07 -8.59
N THR A 72 7.88 -23.02 -7.90
CA THR A 72 6.45 -22.79 -7.73
C THR A 72 5.80 -22.45 -9.07
N LEU A 73 4.64 -23.04 -9.33
CA LEU A 73 3.82 -22.71 -10.49
C LEU A 73 3.25 -21.30 -10.29
N ILE A 74 3.37 -20.47 -11.31
CA ILE A 74 2.92 -19.08 -11.31
C ILE A 74 1.70 -18.87 -12.18
N VAL A 75 0.94 -17.82 -11.84
CA VAL A 75 -0.20 -17.32 -12.62
C VAL A 75 0.14 -15.97 -13.26
N THR A 76 1.09 -15.23 -12.68
CA THR A 76 1.46 -13.86 -13.11
C THR A 76 2.55 -13.88 -14.18
N GLY A 77 2.52 -12.90 -15.09
CA GLY A 77 3.53 -12.73 -16.14
C GLY A 77 3.33 -13.62 -17.37
N THR A 78 2.40 -14.54 -17.30
CA THR A 78 1.91 -15.35 -18.40
C THR A 78 0.47 -15.76 -18.08
N ARG A 79 -0.37 -15.83 -19.08
CA ARG A 79 -1.73 -16.37 -18.93
C ARG A 79 -1.76 -17.89 -19.18
N THR A 80 -0.58 -18.51 -19.25
CA THR A 80 -0.39 -19.94 -19.34
C THR A 80 -0.46 -20.56 -17.95
N VAL A 81 -1.20 -21.63 -17.75
CA VAL A 81 -1.21 -22.38 -16.47
C VAL A 81 -0.01 -23.32 -16.39
N ASN A 82 0.40 -23.64 -15.14
CA ASN A 82 1.46 -24.60 -14.82
C ASN A 82 2.88 -24.22 -15.32
N ARG A 83 3.20 -22.92 -15.39
CA ARG A 83 4.56 -22.46 -15.67
C ARG A 83 5.32 -22.22 -14.36
N GLN A 84 6.56 -22.66 -14.28
CA GLN A 84 7.45 -22.33 -13.16
C GLN A 84 7.98 -20.90 -13.30
N ALA A 85 8.17 -20.19 -12.18
CA ALA A 85 8.65 -18.81 -12.16
C ALA A 85 9.96 -18.64 -12.95
N ARG A 86 10.93 -19.52 -12.74
CA ARG A 86 12.24 -19.52 -13.43
C ARG A 86 12.17 -19.75 -14.95
N GLN A 87 11.05 -20.27 -15.47
CA GLN A 87 10.86 -20.52 -16.91
C GLN A 87 10.10 -19.39 -17.60
N SER A 88 9.73 -18.34 -16.86
CA SER A 88 9.01 -17.19 -17.41
C SER A 88 9.87 -16.37 -18.39
N ALA A 89 9.24 -15.83 -19.44
CA ALA A 89 9.87 -14.89 -20.35
C ALA A 89 10.06 -13.49 -19.73
N SER A 90 9.26 -13.15 -18.74
CA SER A 90 9.41 -11.94 -17.91
C SER A 90 9.94 -12.33 -16.51
N PRO A 91 10.69 -11.46 -15.81
CA PRO A 91 11.17 -11.74 -14.46
C PRO A 91 10.00 -11.83 -13.47
N VAL A 92 9.75 -13.01 -12.94
CA VAL A 92 8.72 -13.26 -11.91
C VAL A 92 9.37 -13.96 -10.72
N SER A 93 9.09 -13.46 -9.53
CA SER A 93 9.54 -14.06 -8.29
C SER A 93 8.37 -14.48 -7.42
N VAL A 94 8.56 -15.55 -6.66
CA VAL A 94 7.55 -16.08 -5.74
C VAL A 94 8.04 -15.97 -4.31
N LEU A 95 7.23 -15.34 -3.45
CA LEU A 95 7.46 -15.24 -2.02
C LEU A 95 6.49 -16.16 -1.30
N SER A 96 6.95 -17.28 -0.79
CA SER A 96 6.11 -18.19 -0.01
C SER A 96 5.69 -17.58 1.33
N ALA A 97 4.56 -18.02 1.89
CA ALA A 97 4.12 -17.62 3.23
C ALA A 97 5.21 -17.87 4.29
N ALA A 98 5.96 -18.97 4.17
CA ALA A 98 7.07 -19.28 5.06
C ALA A 98 8.19 -18.22 4.99
N ASN A 99 8.56 -17.75 3.79
CA ASN A 99 9.56 -16.69 3.64
C ASN A 99 9.10 -15.35 4.21
N LEU A 100 7.81 -15.03 4.08
CA LEU A 100 7.21 -13.84 4.70
C LEU A 100 7.25 -13.92 6.23
N GLN A 101 6.86 -15.05 6.82
CA GLN A 101 6.91 -15.27 8.28
C GLN A 101 8.33 -15.20 8.83
N ARG A 102 9.33 -15.79 8.12
CA ARG A 102 10.76 -15.73 8.49
C ARG A 102 11.33 -14.31 8.47
N SER A 103 10.64 -13.35 7.86
CA SER A 103 11.07 -11.94 7.92
C SER A 103 11.02 -11.37 9.34
N GLY A 104 10.24 -11.97 10.24
CA GLY A 104 10.01 -11.50 11.60
C GLY A 104 9.14 -10.23 11.68
N GLN A 105 8.59 -9.78 10.55
CA GLN A 105 7.72 -8.61 10.50
C GLN A 105 6.26 -9.02 10.70
N LEU A 106 5.51 -8.19 11.44
CA LEU A 106 4.10 -8.46 11.70
C LEU A 106 3.21 -7.92 10.57
N ASN A 107 3.56 -6.77 9.99
CA ASN A 107 2.85 -6.20 8.86
C ASN A 107 3.28 -6.84 7.54
N LEU A 108 2.32 -7.09 6.65
CA LEU A 108 2.57 -7.72 5.36
C LEU A 108 3.47 -6.86 4.46
N ALA A 109 3.22 -5.56 4.39
CA ALA A 109 4.04 -4.64 3.60
C ALA A 109 5.51 -4.62 4.05
N ASP A 110 5.76 -4.63 5.36
CA ASP A 110 7.10 -4.71 5.93
C ASP A 110 7.76 -6.06 5.64
N ALA A 111 7.00 -7.17 5.74
CA ALA A 111 7.49 -8.51 5.44
C ALA A 111 7.96 -8.65 3.98
N ILE A 112 7.21 -8.12 3.03
CA ILE A 112 7.58 -8.09 1.61
C ILE A 112 8.84 -7.24 1.42
N THR A 113 8.89 -6.06 2.01
CA THR A 113 10.05 -5.16 1.93
C THR A 113 11.33 -5.81 2.47
N ARG A 114 11.24 -6.56 3.57
CA ARG A 114 12.39 -7.27 4.14
C ARG A 114 12.79 -8.50 3.35
N THR A 115 11.97 -8.95 2.42
CA THR A 115 12.21 -10.18 1.65
C THR A 115 12.61 -9.87 0.20
N TYR A 116 12.21 -8.70 -0.33
CA TYR A 116 12.35 -8.35 -1.73
C TYR A 116 13.13 -7.04 -1.93
N ALA A 117 14.22 -7.08 -2.71
CA ALA A 117 15.13 -5.92 -2.83
C ALA A 117 14.52 -4.77 -3.62
N SER A 118 13.78 -5.02 -4.70
CA SER A 118 13.19 -3.99 -5.56
C SER A 118 11.97 -3.30 -4.93
N ILE A 119 11.42 -3.84 -3.80
CA ILE A 119 10.26 -3.28 -3.10
C ILE A 119 10.71 -2.53 -1.85
N ASN A 120 10.23 -1.30 -1.69
CA ASN A 120 10.45 -0.47 -0.51
C ASN A 120 9.11 0.08 -0.02
N VAL A 121 8.97 0.16 1.30
CA VAL A 121 7.87 0.85 1.98
C VAL A 121 8.43 2.16 2.51
N SER A 122 7.74 3.27 2.29
CA SER A 122 8.06 4.51 2.97
C SER A 122 7.25 4.62 4.26
N THR A 123 7.93 5.01 5.31
CA THR A 123 7.32 5.33 6.59
C THR A 123 7.25 6.86 6.67
N MET A 124 6.04 7.39 6.57
CA MET A 124 5.77 8.78 6.93
C MET A 124 5.61 8.84 8.45
N GLY A 125 6.20 9.85 9.09
CA GLY A 125 6.10 10.00 10.56
C GLY A 125 4.87 10.77 11.01
N ASN A 126 4.23 11.48 10.12
CA ASN A 126 3.09 12.38 10.37
C ASN A 126 2.16 12.41 9.16
N ASP A 127 1.01 13.10 9.31
CA ASP A 127 -0.04 13.23 8.31
C ASP A 127 -0.84 11.94 8.06
N ALA A 128 -1.95 12.05 7.35
CA ALA A 128 -2.83 10.92 6.98
C ALA A 128 -2.07 9.82 6.22
N GLY A 129 -1.03 10.18 5.46
CA GLY A 129 -0.14 9.23 4.80
C GLY A 129 0.65 8.32 5.74
N ALA A 130 0.83 8.71 7.02
CA ALA A 130 1.45 7.84 8.01
C ALA A 130 0.52 6.74 8.54
N LEU A 131 -0.78 6.90 8.34
CA LEU A 131 -1.85 6.05 8.88
C LEU A 131 -2.18 4.86 7.96
N THR A 132 -1.71 4.86 6.72
CA THR A 132 -1.84 3.80 5.72
C THR A 132 -0.46 3.33 5.26
N SER A 133 -0.39 2.20 4.55
CA SER A 133 0.88 1.64 4.10
C SER A 133 1.01 1.71 2.59
N ALA A 134 2.08 2.34 2.11
CA ALA A 134 2.40 2.42 0.69
C ALA A 134 3.71 1.68 0.39
N PHE A 135 3.70 0.83 -0.61
CA PHE A 135 4.93 0.23 -1.13
C PHE A 135 5.19 0.69 -2.55
N ARG A 136 6.45 0.81 -2.87
CA ARG A 136 6.94 1.16 -4.21
C ARG A 136 7.88 0.10 -4.75
N MET A 137 7.98 0.01 -6.05
CA MET A 137 8.83 -0.93 -6.75
C MET A 137 9.81 -0.19 -7.65
N ARG A 138 11.09 -0.58 -7.64
CA ARG A 138 12.15 -0.02 -8.51
C ARG A 138 12.26 1.51 -8.40
N GLY A 139 12.01 2.08 -7.21
CA GLY A 139 12.05 3.53 -6.96
C GLY A 139 10.92 4.34 -7.59
N LEU A 140 9.91 3.69 -8.20
CA LEU A 140 8.75 4.37 -8.79
C LEU A 140 7.65 4.62 -7.74
N ASN A 141 6.71 5.52 -8.05
CA ASN A 141 5.61 5.87 -7.13
C ASN A 141 4.67 4.66 -6.91
N PRO A 142 4.08 4.50 -5.71
CA PRO A 142 3.12 3.42 -5.43
C PRO A 142 1.98 3.30 -6.45
N ASN A 143 1.47 4.41 -7.00
CA ASN A 143 0.43 4.40 -8.03
C ASN A 143 0.88 3.76 -9.36
N GLN A 144 2.16 3.43 -9.53
CA GLN A 144 2.75 2.82 -10.73
C GLN A 144 2.99 1.31 -10.55
N VAL A 145 2.45 0.72 -9.47
CA VAL A 145 2.48 -0.72 -9.17
C VAL A 145 1.06 -1.25 -9.11
N LEU A 146 0.76 -2.27 -9.91
CA LEU A 146 -0.54 -2.92 -9.87
C LEU A 146 -0.57 -4.02 -8.81
N VAL A 147 -1.62 -4.05 -7.99
CA VAL A 147 -1.87 -5.12 -7.03
C VAL A 147 -3.08 -5.94 -7.45
N LEU A 148 -2.90 -7.26 -7.44
CA LEU A 148 -3.94 -8.23 -7.69
C LEU A 148 -4.11 -9.15 -6.48
N VAL A 149 -5.31 -9.69 -6.30
CA VAL A 149 -5.60 -10.79 -5.38
C VAL A 149 -6.25 -11.91 -6.18
N ASN A 150 -5.63 -13.08 -6.21
CA ASN A 150 -6.03 -14.21 -7.06
C ASN A 150 -6.19 -13.81 -8.55
N GLY A 151 -5.34 -12.92 -9.05
CA GLY A 151 -5.39 -12.42 -10.43
C GLY A 151 -6.45 -11.37 -10.71
N LYS A 152 -7.25 -10.94 -9.72
CA LYS A 152 -8.26 -9.89 -9.86
C LYS A 152 -7.77 -8.60 -9.23
N ARG A 153 -7.99 -7.45 -9.90
CA ARG A 153 -7.52 -6.13 -9.45
C ARG A 153 -8.09 -5.78 -8.08
N ARG A 154 -7.22 -5.38 -7.14
CA ARG A 154 -7.60 -4.82 -5.84
C ARG A 154 -7.87 -3.32 -5.99
N HIS A 155 -8.90 -2.81 -5.30
CA HIS A 155 -9.13 -1.37 -5.16
C HIS A 155 -8.02 -0.71 -4.33
N THR A 156 -7.83 0.59 -4.52
CA THR A 156 -6.88 1.40 -3.76
C THR A 156 -7.50 1.91 -2.47
N THR A 157 -6.67 2.42 -1.54
CA THR A 157 -7.18 3.18 -0.39
C THR A 157 -7.89 4.45 -0.84
N ALA A 158 -8.85 4.91 -0.04
CA ALA A 158 -9.51 6.20 -0.22
C ALA A 158 -8.60 7.37 0.23
N ASN A 159 -7.64 7.09 1.12
CA ASN A 159 -6.65 8.05 1.60
C ASN A 159 -5.65 8.39 0.49
N ILE A 160 -5.40 9.69 0.29
CA ILE A 160 -4.35 10.20 -0.59
C ILE A 160 -3.23 10.81 0.25
N TYR A 161 -1.99 10.55 -0.11
CA TYR A 161 -0.85 11.16 0.56
C TYR A 161 -0.74 12.62 0.15
N ALA A 162 -1.22 13.51 1.01
CA ALA A 162 -1.41 14.93 0.73
C ALA A 162 -0.27 15.81 1.25
N ASP A 163 0.59 15.30 2.11
CA ASP A 163 1.76 16.05 2.59
C ASP A 163 2.97 15.89 1.67
N ALA A 164 3.78 16.95 1.66
CA ALA A 164 5.00 17.00 0.86
C ALA A 164 5.99 15.90 1.29
N GLY A 165 6.25 14.99 0.38
CA GLY A 165 7.12 13.84 0.62
C GLY A 165 7.29 12.95 -0.61
N PRO A 166 8.08 11.89 -0.50
CA PRO A 166 8.39 11.02 -1.63
C PRO A 166 7.18 10.33 -2.27
N ASP A 167 6.11 10.05 -1.50
CA ASP A 167 4.89 9.39 -1.98
C ASP A 167 3.73 10.37 -2.20
N PHE A 168 4.02 11.68 -2.27
CA PHE A 168 3.01 12.71 -2.48
C PHE A 168 2.11 12.40 -3.69
N GLY A 169 0.79 12.42 -3.49
CA GLY A 169 -0.24 12.07 -4.46
C GLY A 169 -0.50 10.57 -4.60
N ALA A 170 0.15 9.72 -3.80
CA ALA A 170 -0.12 8.30 -3.85
C ALA A 170 -1.48 7.95 -3.23
N THR A 171 -2.19 7.04 -3.92
CA THR A 171 -3.38 6.33 -3.44
C THR A 171 -3.11 4.83 -3.57
N PRO A 172 -2.25 4.25 -2.71
CA PRO A 172 -1.79 2.88 -2.86
C PRO A 172 -2.89 1.86 -2.58
N VAL A 173 -2.64 0.60 -2.93
CA VAL A 173 -3.33 -0.53 -2.28
C VAL A 173 -2.65 -0.79 -0.95
N ASP A 174 -3.37 -0.71 0.17
CA ASP A 174 -2.83 -1.06 1.47
C ASP A 174 -2.84 -2.58 1.68
N LEU A 175 -1.64 -3.20 1.60
CA LEU A 175 -1.48 -4.65 1.76
C LEU A 175 -1.80 -5.13 3.19
N ASN A 176 -1.70 -4.24 4.17
CA ASN A 176 -1.98 -4.58 5.56
C ASN A 176 -3.48 -4.83 5.81
N MET A 177 -4.35 -4.45 4.87
CA MET A 177 -5.79 -4.74 4.93
C MET A 177 -6.15 -6.18 4.56
N LEU A 178 -5.16 -6.99 4.18
CA LEU A 178 -5.34 -8.43 3.97
C LEU A 178 -4.76 -9.22 5.15
N PRO A 179 -5.45 -10.25 5.67
CA PRO A 179 -4.90 -11.08 6.73
C PRO A 179 -3.70 -11.87 6.20
N SER A 180 -2.52 -11.69 6.79
CA SER A 180 -1.29 -12.40 6.38
C SER A 180 -1.44 -13.92 6.45
N ALA A 181 -2.31 -14.42 7.35
CA ALA A 181 -2.62 -15.84 7.49
C ALA A 181 -3.37 -16.42 6.29
N SER A 182 -4.09 -15.61 5.50
CA SER A 182 -4.80 -16.06 4.30
C SER A 182 -3.88 -16.31 3.10
N ILE A 183 -2.63 -15.87 3.15
CA ILE A 183 -1.73 -15.87 2.00
C ILE A 183 -1.05 -17.22 1.87
N GLU A 184 -1.09 -17.78 0.67
CA GLU A 184 -0.31 -18.95 0.26
C GLU A 184 1.07 -18.53 -0.23
N HIS A 185 1.11 -17.61 -1.20
CA HIS A 185 2.33 -17.00 -1.71
C HIS A 185 2.01 -15.67 -2.42
N ILE A 186 3.05 -14.92 -2.73
CA ILE A 186 2.96 -13.67 -3.49
C ILE A 186 3.83 -13.79 -4.72
N GLU A 187 3.27 -13.48 -5.88
CA GLU A 187 3.98 -13.41 -7.15
C GLU A 187 4.31 -11.94 -7.45
N VAL A 188 5.57 -11.67 -7.73
CA VAL A 188 6.05 -10.32 -8.08
C VAL A 188 6.59 -10.36 -9.49
N LEU A 189 5.88 -9.73 -10.42
CA LEU A 189 6.31 -9.53 -11.80
C LEU A 189 7.04 -8.18 -11.88
N GLU A 190 8.31 -8.23 -12.17
CA GLU A 190 9.17 -7.05 -12.28
C GLU A 190 9.33 -6.61 -13.73
N ASP A 191 8.21 -6.30 -14.38
CA ASP A 191 8.21 -5.81 -15.77
C ASP A 191 6.94 -5.02 -16.06
N GLY A 192 6.97 -4.13 -17.05
CA GLY A 192 5.77 -3.48 -17.52
C GLY A 192 4.77 -4.49 -18.06
N ALA A 193 3.54 -4.45 -17.56
CA ALA A 193 2.53 -5.46 -17.87
C ALA A 193 1.13 -4.88 -18.15
N ALA A 194 1.06 -3.61 -18.55
CA ALA A 194 -0.21 -2.95 -18.84
C ALA A 194 -0.99 -3.60 -20.00
N ALA A 195 -0.30 -4.22 -20.97
CA ALA A 195 -0.95 -4.98 -22.04
C ALA A 195 -1.67 -6.24 -21.55
N GLN A 196 -1.24 -6.83 -20.44
CA GLN A 196 -1.84 -8.03 -19.84
C GLN A 196 -2.86 -7.70 -18.76
N TYR A 197 -2.56 -6.71 -17.89
CA TYR A 197 -3.33 -6.44 -16.65
C TYR A 197 -3.98 -5.06 -16.60
N GLY A 198 -3.73 -4.19 -17.57
CA GLY A 198 -4.31 -2.83 -17.64
C GLY A 198 -3.45 -1.77 -16.95
N SER A 199 -4.07 -0.62 -16.69
CA SER A 199 -3.41 0.55 -16.08
C SER A 199 -2.63 0.22 -14.81
N ASP A 200 -1.67 1.10 -14.45
CA ASP A 200 -0.88 1.08 -13.21
C ASP A 200 0.27 0.05 -13.20
N ALA A 201 0.25 -0.97 -14.07
CA ALA A 201 1.32 -1.96 -14.20
C ALA A 201 2.54 -1.39 -14.96
N ILE A 202 3.11 -0.28 -14.49
CA ILE A 202 4.30 0.39 -15.08
C ILE A 202 5.58 -0.19 -14.48
N ALA A 203 5.71 -0.20 -13.15
CA ALA A 203 6.86 -0.74 -12.44
C ALA A 203 6.83 -2.27 -12.37
N GLY A 204 5.64 -2.82 -12.27
CA GLY A 204 5.38 -4.24 -12.17
C GLY A 204 3.99 -4.57 -11.61
N VAL A 205 3.82 -5.85 -11.26
CA VAL A 205 2.57 -6.38 -10.69
C VAL A 205 2.90 -7.20 -9.45
N VAL A 206 2.14 -7.01 -8.39
CA VAL A 206 2.16 -7.84 -7.18
C VAL A 206 0.84 -8.60 -7.11
N ASN A 207 0.86 -9.91 -7.24
CA ASN A 207 -0.32 -10.77 -7.19
C ASN A 207 -0.28 -11.64 -5.93
N ILE A 208 -1.26 -11.44 -5.06
CA ILE A 208 -1.39 -12.16 -3.80
C ILE A 208 -2.28 -13.36 -4.04
N ILE A 209 -1.75 -14.56 -3.81
CA ILE A 209 -2.48 -15.82 -3.93
C ILE A 209 -2.90 -16.28 -2.54
N THR A 210 -4.20 -16.49 -2.36
CA THR A 210 -4.79 -16.92 -1.09
C THR A 210 -4.85 -18.44 -0.98
N LYS A 211 -4.82 -18.94 0.26
CA LYS A 211 -4.95 -20.36 0.59
C LYS A 211 -6.32 -20.90 0.20
N LYS A 212 -6.32 -22.10 -0.39
CA LYS A 212 -7.53 -22.82 -0.84
C LYS A 212 -7.66 -24.19 -0.19
N SER A 213 -7.11 -24.37 1.01
CA SER A 213 -7.20 -25.66 1.71
C SER A 213 -8.63 -25.94 2.17
N ASN A 214 -9.01 -27.21 2.13
CA ASN A 214 -10.31 -27.71 2.57
C ASN A 214 -10.24 -28.45 3.92
N ASN A 215 -9.10 -28.37 4.60
CA ASN A 215 -8.86 -28.98 5.91
C ASN A 215 -7.71 -28.26 6.64
N GLY A 216 -7.50 -28.63 7.89
CA GLY A 216 -6.43 -28.06 8.71
C GLY A 216 -6.88 -26.81 9.47
N LEU A 217 -6.18 -26.54 10.55
CA LEU A 217 -6.33 -25.35 11.38
C LEU A 217 -4.95 -24.91 11.83
N ASN A 218 -4.63 -23.63 11.62
CA ASN A 218 -3.39 -23.01 12.07
C ASN A 218 -3.73 -21.82 12.97
N ALA A 219 -2.94 -21.64 14.02
CA ALA A 219 -3.00 -20.47 14.85
C ALA A 219 -1.58 -20.00 15.21
N SER A 220 -1.37 -18.69 15.24
CA SER A 220 -0.09 -18.12 15.63
C SER A 220 -0.28 -16.83 16.40
N VAL A 221 0.61 -16.56 17.34
CA VAL A 221 0.71 -15.29 18.06
C VAL A 221 2.14 -14.82 18.02
N GLN A 222 2.33 -13.56 17.64
CA GLN A 222 3.63 -12.91 17.60
C GLN A 222 3.58 -11.63 18.42
N THR A 223 4.68 -11.28 19.08
CA THR A 223 4.84 -10.03 19.81
C THR A 223 6.25 -9.49 19.63
N GLY A 224 6.40 -8.18 19.76
CA GLY A 224 7.68 -7.51 19.63
C GLY A 224 7.67 -6.12 20.26
N ALA A 225 8.86 -5.56 20.45
CA ALA A 225 9.07 -4.21 20.96
C ALA A 225 10.39 -3.67 20.42
N ASN A 226 10.62 -2.34 20.56
CA ASN A 226 11.89 -1.73 20.23
C ASN A 226 12.98 -2.22 21.19
N ALA A 227 14.09 -2.72 20.64
CA ALA A 227 15.19 -3.26 21.42
C ALA A 227 15.95 -2.20 22.25
N TYR A 228 15.87 -0.91 21.90
CA TYR A 228 16.62 0.15 22.57
C TYR A 228 16.01 0.57 23.90
N ASN A 229 14.70 0.76 23.96
CA ASN A 229 14.00 1.33 25.11
C ASN A 229 12.73 0.56 25.50
N GLY A 230 12.38 -0.50 24.76
CA GLY A 230 11.22 -1.33 25.01
C GLY A 230 9.88 -0.69 24.65
N ASP A 231 9.85 0.45 23.98
CA ASP A 231 8.63 1.06 23.48
C ASP A 231 8.14 0.41 22.16
N GLY A 232 7.07 0.90 21.58
CA GLY A 232 6.54 0.38 20.32
C GLY A 232 6.05 -1.06 20.42
N TRP A 233 5.56 -1.49 21.59
CA TRP A 233 4.98 -2.81 21.75
C TRP A 233 3.93 -3.09 20.72
N GLN A 234 4.07 -4.23 20.05
CA GLN A 234 3.15 -4.73 19.04
C GLN A 234 2.88 -6.22 19.22
N TYR A 235 1.69 -6.65 18.84
CA TYR A 235 1.33 -8.05 18.80
C TYR A 235 0.35 -8.34 17.68
N GLN A 236 0.42 -9.56 17.16
CA GLN A 236 -0.47 -10.07 16.13
C GLN A 236 -0.90 -11.49 16.50
N ALA A 237 -2.19 -11.73 16.43
CA ALA A 237 -2.78 -13.06 16.52
C ALA A 237 -3.44 -13.42 15.19
N ASN A 238 -3.14 -14.60 14.69
CA ASN A 238 -3.66 -15.13 13.44
C ASN A 238 -4.33 -16.48 13.70
N ILE A 239 -5.42 -16.73 12.98
CA ILE A 239 -6.04 -18.04 12.88
C ILE A 239 -6.49 -18.25 11.45
N ASP A 240 -6.20 -19.41 10.87
CA ASP A 240 -6.70 -19.81 9.56
C ASP A 240 -7.01 -21.29 9.51
N GLY A 241 -8.00 -21.67 8.72
CA GLY A 241 -8.36 -23.06 8.59
C GLY A 241 -9.28 -23.36 7.41
N GLY A 242 -9.19 -24.59 6.91
CA GLY A 242 -9.97 -25.11 5.80
C GLY A 242 -11.10 -26.00 6.26
N LEU A 243 -12.20 -25.96 5.54
CA LEU A 243 -13.35 -26.83 5.68
C LEU A 243 -13.76 -27.37 4.30
N SER A 244 -14.18 -28.62 4.24
CA SER A 244 -14.70 -29.20 3.00
C SER A 244 -16.10 -28.65 2.69
N LEU A 245 -16.28 -28.10 1.49
CA LEU A 245 -17.56 -27.60 0.99
C LEU A 245 -18.21 -28.65 0.06
N GLY A 246 -18.70 -29.73 0.65
CA GLY A 246 -19.24 -30.89 -0.06
C GLY A 246 -18.12 -31.67 -0.79
N LYS A 247 -18.48 -32.36 -1.88
CA LYS A 247 -17.51 -33.15 -2.64
C LYS A 247 -16.61 -32.23 -3.48
N ASN A 248 -15.29 -32.31 -3.27
CA ASN A 248 -14.26 -31.57 -4.00
C ASN A 248 -14.34 -30.03 -3.90
N GLY A 249 -15.13 -29.48 -2.96
CA GLY A 249 -15.15 -28.05 -2.69
C GLY A 249 -14.33 -27.70 -1.45
N TYR A 250 -13.96 -26.45 -1.31
CA TYR A 250 -13.25 -25.90 -0.16
C TYR A 250 -13.89 -24.61 0.36
N LEU A 251 -13.75 -24.37 1.65
CA LEU A 251 -14.02 -23.12 2.32
C LEU A 251 -12.85 -22.86 3.26
N HIS A 252 -12.06 -21.82 2.98
CA HIS A 252 -10.94 -21.40 3.80
C HIS A 252 -11.26 -20.10 4.51
N LEU A 253 -11.11 -20.07 5.82
CA LEU A 253 -11.37 -18.93 6.68
C LEU A 253 -10.07 -18.45 7.31
N SER A 254 -9.86 -17.15 7.34
CA SER A 254 -8.70 -16.56 8.01
C SER A 254 -9.11 -15.30 8.77
N ALA A 255 -8.57 -15.13 9.98
CA ALA A 255 -8.76 -13.94 10.79
C ALA A 255 -7.44 -13.51 11.42
N GLN A 256 -7.26 -12.20 11.56
CA GLN A 256 -6.09 -11.58 12.16
C GLN A 256 -6.51 -10.42 13.05
N SER A 257 -5.86 -10.29 14.22
CA SER A 257 -5.93 -9.11 15.06
C SER A 257 -4.51 -8.59 15.27
N TYR A 258 -4.30 -7.31 14.99
CA TYR A 258 -3.01 -6.63 15.13
C TYR A 258 -3.16 -5.41 16.03
N ARG A 259 -2.16 -5.16 16.88
CA ARG A 259 -2.03 -3.92 17.66
C ARG A 259 -0.59 -3.49 17.75
N ALA A 260 -0.36 -2.19 17.65
CA ALA A 260 0.93 -1.56 17.89
C ALA A 260 0.75 -0.30 18.73
N ASN A 261 1.65 -0.04 19.66
CA ASN A 261 1.79 1.24 20.32
C ASN A 261 2.72 2.15 19.50
N HIS A 262 2.70 3.46 19.78
CA HIS A 262 3.71 4.35 19.24
C HIS A 262 5.12 3.86 19.59
N MET A 263 6.03 3.88 18.63
CA MET A 263 7.46 3.83 18.90
C MET A 263 7.98 5.26 18.77
N VAL A 264 8.51 5.80 19.86
CA VAL A 264 8.92 7.20 19.95
C VAL A 264 10.46 7.28 20.07
N PRO A 265 11.17 7.53 18.95
CA PRO A 265 12.60 7.80 19.01
C PRO A 265 12.86 9.00 19.90
N TYR A 266 13.95 8.95 20.68
CA TYR A 266 14.38 10.11 21.44
C TYR A 266 14.92 11.17 20.47
N THR A 267 14.26 12.32 20.41
CA THR A 267 14.69 13.49 19.63
C THR A 267 14.51 14.73 20.47
N GLU A 268 15.45 15.68 20.36
CA GLU A 268 15.37 16.95 21.04
C GLU A 268 14.85 18.03 20.10
N ASP A 269 13.85 18.77 20.54
CA ASP A 269 13.34 19.94 19.85
C ASP A 269 13.98 21.18 20.48
N HIS A 270 15.00 21.71 19.84
CA HIS A 270 15.76 22.86 20.36
C HIS A 270 14.94 24.15 20.42
N ARG A 271 13.78 24.21 19.75
CA ARG A 271 12.82 25.33 19.93
C ARG A 271 12.32 25.42 21.38
N LEU A 272 12.39 24.31 22.14
CA LEU A 272 11.94 24.23 23.54
C LEU A 272 13.01 24.65 24.57
N LEU A 273 14.21 25.03 24.12
CA LEU A 273 15.25 25.54 25.00
C LEU A 273 14.76 26.80 25.74
N GLY A 274 14.75 26.73 27.06
CA GLY A 274 14.31 27.84 27.91
C GLY A 274 12.79 28.03 28.02
N TYR A 275 11.99 27.23 27.29
CA TYR A 275 10.53 27.29 27.46
C TYR A 275 10.10 26.78 28.81
N LYS A 276 9.20 27.52 29.45
CA LYS A 276 8.55 27.18 30.72
C LYS A 276 7.07 26.93 30.50
N PRO A 277 6.40 26.11 31.33
CA PRO A 277 4.95 26.00 31.32
C PRO A 277 4.30 27.35 31.50
N ALA A 278 3.14 27.53 30.86
CA ALA A 278 2.34 28.73 31.09
C ALA A 278 1.95 28.86 32.56
N GLY A 279 2.20 30.03 33.16
CA GLY A 279 2.02 30.26 34.60
C GLY A 279 3.21 29.86 35.47
N ALA A 280 4.38 29.56 34.89
CA ALA A 280 5.62 29.39 35.65
C ALA A 280 5.95 30.67 36.46
N GLY A 281 6.39 30.50 37.71
CA GLY A 281 6.60 31.61 38.67
C GLY A 281 5.32 32.10 39.35
N THR A 282 4.19 31.44 39.17
CA THR A 282 2.93 31.68 39.87
C THR A 282 2.71 30.62 40.95
N SER A 283 1.61 30.74 41.71
CA SER A 283 1.19 29.72 42.67
C SER A 283 0.91 28.33 42.06
N LEU A 284 0.78 28.26 40.73
CA LEU A 284 0.49 27.00 40.00
C LEU A 284 1.76 26.22 39.67
N TYR A 285 2.90 26.88 39.34
CA TYR A 285 4.14 26.23 38.94
C TYR A 285 5.37 26.96 39.47
N THR A 286 6.37 26.21 39.92
CA THR A 286 7.66 26.78 40.32
C THR A 286 8.50 27.20 39.12
N ASP A 287 9.37 28.20 39.26
CA ASP A 287 10.28 28.65 38.20
C ASP A 287 11.27 27.60 37.67
N SER A 288 11.46 26.51 38.44
CA SER A 288 12.36 25.41 38.09
C SER A 288 11.79 24.42 37.06
N VAL A 289 10.48 24.47 36.78
CA VAL A 289 9.86 23.55 35.82
C VAL A 289 10.10 24.04 34.39
N SER A 290 10.65 23.17 33.56
CA SER A 290 10.87 23.40 32.13
C SER A 290 10.08 22.41 31.31
N VAL A 291 9.78 22.76 30.04
CA VAL A 291 9.22 21.83 29.08
C VAL A 291 10.33 20.87 28.61
N PRO A 292 10.15 19.54 28.69
CA PRO A 292 11.15 18.59 28.23
C PRO A 292 11.45 18.76 26.74
N LEU A 293 12.73 18.72 26.35
CA LEU A 293 13.16 18.89 24.96
C LEU A 293 12.59 17.80 24.02
N ASN A 294 12.30 16.62 24.54
CA ASN A 294 11.70 15.51 23.81
C ASN A 294 10.15 15.52 23.79
N SER A 295 9.52 16.67 24.02
CA SER A 295 8.06 16.79 24.00
C SER A 295 7.47 16.68 22.57
N ASN A 296 8.26 17.01 21.53
CA ASN A 296 7.85 16.84 20.14
C ASN A 296 8.03 15.37 19.72
N LYS A 297 6.91 14.72 19.35
CA LYS A 297 6.84 13.28 19.01
C LYS A 297 6.51 13.03 17.55
N VAL A 298 6.63 14.03 16.70
CA VAL A 298 6.24 13.97 15.29
C VAL A 298 6.94 12.86 14.49
N MET A 299 8.15 12.45 14.88
CA MET A 299 8.92 11.38 14.22
C MET A 299 8.60 9.97 14.73
N SER A 300 7.55 9.81 15.54
CA SER A 300 7.13 8.50 16.05
C SER A 300 6.41 7.67 14.98
N THR A 301 6.39 6.33 15.16
CA THR A 301 5.49 5.50 14.39
C THR A 301 4.06 5.62 14.90
N PRO A 302 3.05 5.46 14.03
CA PRO A 302 1.65 5.46 14.46
C PRO A 302 1.32 4.34 15.44
N LYS A 303 0.39 4.63 16.35
CA LYS A 303 -0.31 3.58 17.09
C LYS A 303 -1.45 3.04 16.24
N GLU A 304 -1.63 1.73 16.24
CA GLU A 304 -2.60 1.06 15.36
C GLU A 304 -3.32 -0.08 16.07
N THR A 305 -4.60 -0.25 15.76
CA THR A 305 -5.36 -1.48 15.97
C THR A 305 -6.03 -1.89 14.67
N ARG A 306 -5.95 -3.17 14.30
CA ARG A 306 -6.51 -3.67 13.04
C ARG A 306 -7.02 -5.09 13.21
N GLU A 307 -8.23 -5.34 12.71
CA GLU A 307 -8.85 -6.64 12.59
C GLU A 307 -9.12 -6.96 11.12
N ASN A 308 -8.64 -8.10 10.64
CA ASN A 308 -8.79 -8.56 9.26
C ASN A 308 -9.52 -9.90 9.23
N LEU A 309 -10.36 -10.09 8.21
CA LEU A 309 -11.08 -11.32 7.93
C LEU A 309 -10.99 -11.65 6.45
N SER A 310 -10.84 -12.94 6.12
CA SER A 310 -10.91 -13.45 4.75
C SER A 310 -11.70 -14.75 4.70
N ILE A 311 -12.55 -14.88 3.68
CA ILE A 311 -13.32 -16.06 3.35
C ILE A 311 -13.08 -16.39 1.89
N ASP A 312 -12.38 -17.49 1.61
CA ASP A 312 -12.12 -17.99 0.25
C ASP A 312 -12.85 -19.33 0.07
N PHE A 313 -13.59 -19.48 -1.01
CA PHE A 313 -14.33 -20.70 -1.28
C PHE A 313 -14.37 -21.04 -2.76
N GLY A 314 -14.45 -22.34 -3.04
CA GLY A 314 -14.63 -22.84 -4.39
C GLY A 314 -15.33 -24.20 -4.37
N LYS A 315 -16.17 -24.44 -5.37
CA LYS A 315 -16.92 -25.67 -5.49
C LYS A 315 -17.24 -26.00 -6.95
N PRO A 316 -16.98 -27.25 -7.38
CA PRO A 316 -17.54 -27.74 -8.62
C PRO A 316 -19.08 -27.71 -8.56
N LEU A 317 -19.71 -27.06 -9.55
CA LEU A 317 -21.16 -26.92 -9.67
C LEU A 317 -21.74 -27.96 -10.62
N SER A 318 -21.02 -28.26 -11.69
CA SER A 318 -21.32 -29.29 -12.68
C SER A 318 -20.00 -29.78 -13.30
N ASP A 319 -20.08 -30.79 -14.19
CA ASP A 319 -18.92 -31.27 -14.92
C ASP A 319 -18.28 -30.12 -15.73
N GLY A 320 -17.03 -29.79 -15.41
CA GLY A 320 -16.27 -28.75 -16.07
C GLY A 320 -16.63 -27.31 -15.69
N VAL A 321 -17.47 -27.07 -14.67
CA VAL A 321 -17.78 -25.72 -14.17
C VAL A 321 -17.57 -25.64 -12.66
N GLU A 322 -16.76 -24.66 -12.23
CA GLU A 322 -16.50 -24.34 -10.82
C GLU A 322 -17.00 -22.92 -10.50
N GLY A 323 -17.74 -22.81 -9.38
CA GLY A 323 -18.04 -21.54 -8.75
C GLY A 323 -17.02 -21.23 -7.66
N TYR A 324 -16.55 -19.99 -7.59
CA TYR A 324 -15.59 -19.55 -6.58
C TYR A 324 -15.90 -18.16 -6.06
N GLY A 325 -15.34 -17.83 -4.90
CA GLY A 325 -15.43 -16.48 -4.37
C GLY A 325 -14.40 -16.19 -3.27
N LEU A 326 -14.09 -14.93 -3.12
CA LEU A 326 -13.23 -14.39 -2.08
C LEU A 326 -13.91 -13.16 -1.47
N ILE A 327 -14.05 -13.15 -0.15
CA ILE A 327 -14.53 -11.99 0.61
C ILE A 327 -13.44 -11.59 1.60
N THR A 328 -13.10 -10.31 1.63
CA THR A 328 -12.17 -9.74 2.61
C THR A 328 -12.82 -8.58 3.32
N TYR A 329 -12.51 -8.41 4.59
CA TYR A 329 -12.89 -7.25 5.40
C TYR A 329 -11.77 -6.91 6.36
N ALA A 330 -11.48 -5.62 6.52
CA ALA A 330 -10.57 -5.12 7.53
C ALA A 330 -11.14 -3.85 8.18
N HIS A 331 -10.90 -3.70 9.47
CA HIS A 331 -11.17 -2.48 10.22
C HIS A 331 -9.89 -2.03 10.89
N ARG A 332 -9.49 -0.77 10.68
CA ARG A 332 -8.32 -0.15 11.30
C ARG A 332 -8.71 1.10 12.08
N GLN A 333 -8.03 1.32 13.20
CA GLN A 333 -7.95 2.59 13.88
C GLN A 333 -6.49 2.89 14.14
N SER A 334 -6.04 4.06 13.67
CA SER A 334 -4.65 4.47 13.85
C SER A 334 -4.59 5.94 14.26
N GLU A 335 -3.50 6.33 14.95
CA GLU A 335 -3.23 7.70 15.35
C GLU A 335 -1.75 8.02 15.19
N SER A 336 -1.43 9.21 14.67
CA SER A 336 -0.07 9.72 14.43
C SER A 336 0.10 11.09 15.08
N TYR A 337 1.27 11.33 15.69
CA TYR A 337 1.59 12.63 16.26
C TYR A 337 1.87 13.66 15.18
N GLN A 338 1.27 14.83 15.34
CA GLN A 338 1.61 16.05 14.64
C GLN A 338 2.66 16.86 15.42
N ASN A 339 3.26 17.86 14.76
CA ASN A 339 4.24 18.75 15.38
C ASN A 339 3.74 19.30 16.71
N TYR A 340 4.63 19.33 17.71
CA TYR A 340 4.35 19.88 19.03
C TYR A 340 4.03 21.38 18.96
N ARG A 341 3.01 21.79 19.68
CA ARG A 341 2.61 23.18 19.92
C ARG A 341 3.13 23.62 21.27
N THR A 342 3.87 24.75 21.28
CA THR A 342 4.50 25.30 22.48
C THR A 342 3.47 25.80 23.49
N PRO A 343 3.84 25.96 24.78
CA PRO A 343 2.91 26.37 25.86
C PRO A 343 2.21 27.70 25.63
N ASP A 344 2.81 28.62 24.90
CA ASP A 344 2.26 29.93 24.55
C ASP A 344 1.10 29.86 23.53
N THR A 345 0.97 28.75 22.81
CA THR A 345 -0.09 28.58 21.83
C THR A 345 -1.48 28.62 22.47
N VAL A 346 -1.70 27.86 23.57
CA VAL A 346 -2.98 27.79 24.30
C VAL A 346 -2.70 27.55 25.79
N PRO A 347 -2.17 28.55 26.52
CA PRO A 347 -1.69 28.38 27.87
C PRO A 347 -2.77 27.94 28.86
N THR A 348 -4.02 28.32 28.65
CA THR A 348 -5.15 28.04 29.55
C THR A 348 -5.60 26.56 29.53
N ILE A 349 -5.37 25.85 28.43
CA ILE A 349 -5.79 24.45 28.26
C ILE A 349 -4.57 23.52 28.28
N TYR A 350 -3.49 23.91 27.63
CA TYR A 350 -2.26 23.12 27.50
C TYR A 350 -1.06 23.90 28.06
N PRO A 351 -0.95 24.02 29.38
CA PRO A 351 0.11 24.81 30.02
C PRO A 351 1.54 24.29 29.73
N TYR A 352 1.67 23.01 29.38
CA TYR A 352 2.92 22.38 28.96
C TYR A 352 3.05 22.25 27.44
N GLY A 353 2.17 22.87 26.65
CA GLY A 353 2.05 22.62 25.23
C GLY A 353 1.39 21.27 24.93
N PHE A 354 1.30 20.90 23.64
CA PHE A 354 0.65 19.67 23.22
C PHE A 354 1.11 19.21 21.84
N SER A 355 1.05 17.90 21.59
CA SER A 355 1.15 17.33 20.24
C SER A 355 -0.24 16.90 19.79
N PRO A 356 -0.82 17.52 18.79
CA PRO A 356 -2.05 17.04 18.18
C PRO A 356 -1.83 15.62 17.64
N LEU A 357 -2.89 14.84 17.61
CA LEU A 357 -2.93 13.52 16.98
C LEU A 357 -3.89 13.59 15.79
N GLU A 358 -3.40 13.19 14.65
CA GLU A 358 -4.24 12.86 13.51
C GLU A 358 -4.66 11.41 13.60
N THR A 359 -5.91 11.13 13.28
CA THR A 359 -6.52 9.81 13.47
C THR A 359 -7.21 9.33 12.22
N ILE A 360 -7.19 8.02 11.97
CA ILE A 360 -8.01 7.36 10.95
C ILE A 360 -8.87 6.27 11.58
N LYS A 361 -10.09 6.14 11.07
CA LYS A 361 -10.91 4.94 11.17
C LYS A 361 -11.22 4.49 9.76
N GLU A 362 -10.80 3.30 9.44
CA GLU A 362 -10.87 2.75 8.10
C GLU A 362 -11.65 1.44 8.08
N ASN A 363 -12.47 1.26 7.04
CA ASN A 363 -13.12 0.01 6.71
C ASN A 363 -12.81 -0.32 5.26
N ASP A 364 -12.04 -1.35 5.05
CA ASP A 364 -11.69 -1.90 3.75
C ASP A 364 -12.43 -3.21 3.54
N TYR A 365 -13.12 -3.37 2.41
CA TYR A 365 -13.83 -4.60 2.09
C TYR A 365 -13.84 -4.88 0.60
N ALA A 366 -13.79 -6.17 0.25
CA ALA A 366 -13.97 -6.60 -1.13
C ALA A 366 -14.66 -7.96 -1.21
N ALA A 367 -15.41 -8.15 -2.28
CA ALA A 367 -16.02 -9.43 -2.62
C ALA A 367 -15.81 -9.71 -4.11
N THR A 368 -15.23 -10.87 -4.40
CA THR A 368 -15.12 -11.43 -5.75
C THR A 368 -15.99 -12.68 -5.83
N LEU A 369 -16.82 -12.75 -6.86
CA LEU A 369 -17.57 -13.95 -7.21
C LEU A 369 -17.30 -14.29 -8.66
N GLY A 370 -17.10 -15.56 -8.96
CA GLY A 370 -16.79 -15.98 -10.33
C GLY A 370 -17.25 -17.41 -10.64
N LEU A 371 -17.36 -17.63 -11.92
CA LEU A 371 -17.57 -18.94 -12.52
C LEU A 371 -16.42 -19.16 -13.52
N LYS A 372 -15.82 -20.34 -13.49
CA LYS A 372 -14.80 -20.72 -14.47
C LYS A 372 -15.10 -22.13 -14.96
N GLY A 373 -14.66 -22.40 -16.16
CA GLY A 373 -14.89 -23.71 -16.74
C GLY A 373 -13.94 -24.01 -17.89
N ASP A 374 -13.85 -25.30 -18.15
CA ASP A 374 -13.16 -25.85 -19.30
C ASP A 374 -14.17 -26.33 -20.33
N ASN A 375 -13.80 -26.23 -21.61
CA ASN A 375 -14.56 -26.81 -22.71
C ASN A 375 -15.89 -26.14 -23.08
N LEU A 376 -15.98 -24.81 -22.99
CA LEU A 376 -17.05 -24.06 -23.69
C LEU A 376 -16.65 -23.89 -25.16
N PHE A 377 -17.15 -24.75 -26.06
CA PHE A 377 -16.74 -24.82 -27.49
C PHE A 377 -15.22 -25.02 -27.70
N GLY A 378 -14.55 -25.73 -26.79
CA GLY A 378 -13.11 -25.94 -26.78
C GLY A 378 -12.30 -24.81 -26.19
N PHE A 379 -12.94 -23.87 -25.50
CA PHE A 379 -12.30 -22.80 -24.73
C PHE A 379 -12.40 -23.07 -23.24
N SER A 380 -11.35 -22.73 -22.50
CA SER A 380 -11.43 -22.50 -21.05
C SER A 380 -11.84 -21.05 -20.83
N TRP A 381 -12.66 -20.79 -19.83
CA TRP A 381 -13.21 -19.45 -19.55
C TRP A 381 -13.26 -19.15 -18.06
N ASP A 382 -13.19 -17.87 -17.71
CA ASP A 382 -13.38 -17.34 -16.36
C ASP A 382 -14.19 -16.04 -16.44
N ALA A 383 -15.36 -16.03 -15.84
CA ALA A 383 -16.19 -14.83 -15.71
C ALA A 383 -16.34 -14.46 -14.25
N SER A 384 -16.00 -13.22 -13.90
CA SER A 384 -16.00 -12.78 -12.50
C SER A 384 -16.46 -11.35 -12.34
N SER A 385 -17.01 -11.05 -11.17
CA SER A 385 -17.37 -9.73 -10.70
C SER A 385 -16.71 -9.48 -9.36
N THR A 386 -15.96 -8.38 -9.24
CA THR A 386 -15.28 -7.94 -8.02
C THR A 386 -15.77 -6.56 -7.63
N TYR A 387 -16.32 -6.42 -6.46
CA TYR A 387 -16.60 -5.14 -5.84
C TYR A 387 -15.71 -4.96 -4.63
N GLY A 388 -15.08 -3.80 -4.50
CA GLY A 388 -14.30 -3.43 -3.34
C GLY A 388 -14.43 -1.96 -3.03
N ALA A 389 -14.30 -1.61 -1.75
CA ALA A 389 -14.32 -0.23 -1.31
C ALA A 389 -13.47 -0.06 -0.05
N ASP A 390 -12.93 1.13 0.08
CA ASP A 390 -12.24 1.63 1.25
C ASP A 390 -12.92 2.92 1.72
N GLU A 391 -13.18 3.01 3.02
CA GLU A 391 -13.88 4.10 3.67
C GLU A 391 -13.05 4.61 4.85
N ASP A 392 -12.62 5.87 4.79
CA ASP A 392 -11.76 6.53 5.76
C ASP A 392 -12.49 7.68 6.46
N ASP A 393 -12.49 7.68 7.79
CA ASP A 393 -12.81 8.83 8.62
C ASP A 393 -11.51 9.39 9.21
N ILE A 394 -11.04 10.53 8.69
CA ILE A 394 -9.88 11.26 9.20
C ILE A 394 -10.33 12.22 10.29
N GLY A 395 -9.56 12.38 11.35
CA GLY A 395 -9.92 13.26 12.46
C GLY A 395 -8.75 13.75 13.28
N ASN A 396 -9.06 14.60 14.22
CA ASN A 396 -8.13 15.15 15.20
C ASN A 396 -8.45 14.64 16.61
N LYS A 397 -7.42 14.47 17.43
CA LYS A 397 -7.48 14.18 18.84
C LYS A 397 -6.38 14.95 19.57
N ASN A 398 -6.58 15.28 20.85
CA ASN A 398 -5.63 16.10 21.60
C ASN A 398 -5.28 17.40 20.86
N SER A 399 -6.27 18.03 20.26
CA SER A 399 -6.13 19.23 19.42
C SER A 399 -7.05 20.35 19.91
N ILE A 400 -7.08 21.45 19.20
CA ILE A 400 -7.88 22.62 19.54
C ILE A 400 -8.10 23.52 18.34
N ASN A 401 -9.23 24.23 18.30
CA ASN A 401 -9.48 25.31 17.37
C ASN A 401 -9.24 26.66 18.05
N ASN A 402 -8.10 27.28 17.75
CA ASN A 402 -7.69 28.55 18.35
C ASN A 402 -8.65 29.70 18.01
N GLY A 403 -9.20 29.71 16.78
CA GLY A 403 -10.15 30.74 16.37
C GLY A 403 -11.43 30.70 17.18
N MET A 404 -11.96 29.52 17.48
CA MET A 404 -13.14 29.35 18.32
C MET A 404 -12.86 29.78 19.76
N LEU A 405 -11.67 29.47 20.31
CA LEU A 405 -11.28 29.90 21.66
C LEU A 405 -11.12 31.41 21.76
N SER A 406 -10.52 32.03 20.75
CA SER A 406 -10.23 33.47 20.74
C SER A 406 -11.44 34.31 20.34
N THR A 407 -12.52 33.68 19.84
CA THR A 407 -13.75 34.38 19.46
C THR A 407 -14.37 34.99 20.71
N LYS A 408 -14.16 36.32 20.93
CA LYS A 408 -14.99 37.10 21.83
C LYS A 408 -16.42 36.97 21.33
N CYS A 409 -17.41 37.00 22.23
CA CYS A 409 -18.83 36.96 21.89
C CYS A 409 -19.26 38.11 20.97
N ILE A 410 -18.75 38.16 19.76
CA ILE A 410 -19.15 39.12 18.75
C ILE A 410 -20.33 38.47 18.04
N ASP A 411 -21.46 39.16 18.12
CA ASP A 411 -22.71 38.77 17.45
C ASP A 411 -22.38 38.52 15.96
N ARG A 412 -22.70 37.36 15.44
CA ARG A 412 -22.56 36.99 14.02
C ARG A 412 -23.17 38.04 13.08
N ARG A 413 -24.16 38.79 13.55
CA ARG A 413 -24.77 39.91 12.82
C ARG A 413 -23.80 41.07 12.61
N GLN A 414 -22.79 41.24 13.48
CA GLN A 414 -21.79 42.31 13.41
C GLN A 414 -20.55 41.91 12.64
N ASN A 415 -20.19 40.64 12.60
CA ASN A 415 -19.03 40.15 11.81
C ASN A 415 -19.22 38.70 11.38
N PRO A 416 -19.96 38.44 10.29
CA PRO A 416 -20.25 37.07 9.82
C PRO A 416 -19.03 36.31 9.34
N GLN A 417 -17.90 36.97 9.06
CA GLN A 417 -16.69 36.34 8.53
C GLN A 417 -15.78 35.78 9.62
N THR A 418 -15.87 36.22 10.87
CA THR A 418 -14.96 35.85 11.95
C THR A 418 -15.59 34.96 13.02
N THR A 419 -16.90 34.76 12.99
CA THR A 419 -17.62 34.00 14.02
C THR A 419 -18.19 32.71 13.44
N SER A 420 -17.68 31.58 13.92
CA SER A 420 -18.24 30.26 13.59
C SER A 420 -19.67 30.14 14.09
N ALA A 421 -20.60 29.68 13.23
CA ALA A 421 -21.99 29.40 13.63
C ALA A 421 -22.05 28.34 14.75
N TYR A 422 -21.12 27.40 14.77
CA TYR A 422 -21.04 26.38 15.78
C TYR A 422 -20.51 26.93 17.11
N ALA A 423 -19.45 27.75 17.09
CA ALA A 423 -18.94 28.41 18.27
C ALA A 423 -20.00 29.29 18.95
N SER A 424 -20.81 30.01 18.15
CA SER A 424 -21.91 30.81 18.66
C SER A 424 -23.00 29.99 19.34
N SER A 425 -23.22 28.76 18.92
CA SER A 425 -24.22 27.86 19.52
C SER A 425 -23.72 27.18 20.82
N GLN A 426 -22.39 27.04 21.01
CA GLN A 426 -21.76 26.42 22.18
C GLN A 426 -21.28 27.45 23.24
N GLY A 427 -21.33 28.72 22.94
CA GLY A 427 -20.77 29.78 23.77
C GLY A 427 -19.38 30.22 23.29
N CYS A 428 -18.97 31.43 23.73
CA CYS A 428 -17.70 32.02 23.37
C CYS A 428 -16.55 31.40 24.15
N GLY A 429 -15.36 31.29 23.49
CA GLY A 429 -14.16 30.81 24.16
C GLY A 429 -14.15 29.30 24.41
N TRP A 430 -14.86 28.54 23.58
CA TRP A 430 -14.89 27.08 23.66
C TRP A 430 -14.32 26.45 22.37
N SER A 431 -13.65 25.32 22.51
CA SER A 431 -13.23 24.47 21.40
C SER A 431 -13.27 22.99 21.80
N PRO A 432 -13.71 22.08 20.90
CA PRO A 432 -13.51 20.66 21.13
C PRO A 432 -12.03 20.31 21.05
N THR A 433 -11.65 19.20 21.69
CA THR A 433 -10.28 18.62 21.58
C THR A 433 -10.21 17.43 20.64
N LYS A 434 -11.35 17.06 20.06
CA LYS A 434 -11.49 15.96 19.10
C LYS A 434 -12.59 16.30 18.09
N THR A 435 -12.31 16.09 16.80
CA THR A 435 -13.25 16.29 15.70
C THR A 435 -13.00 15.25 14.62
N ARG A 436 -14.01 14.99 13.77
CA ARG A 436 -13.82 14.39 12.45
C ARG A 436 -13.51 15.53 11.48
N ALA A 437 -12.38 15.38 10.76
CA ALA A 437 -11.92 16.38 9.80
C ALA A 437 -12.59 16.21 8.44
N GLU A 438 -12.74 14.97 8.01
CA GLU A 438 -13.36 14.57 6.74
C GLU A 438 -13.63 13.07 6.70
N SER A 439 -14.32 12.64 5.64
CA SER A 439 -14.44 11.22 5.29
C SER A 439 -14.22 11.06 3.79
N TYR A 440 -13.52 9.98 3.43
CA TYR A 440 -13.28 9.57 2.06
C TYR A 440 -13.88 8.21 1.79
N ARG A 441 -14.27 7.98 0.55
CA ARG A 441 -14.65 6.65 0.08
C ARG A 441 -14.17 6.44 -1.34
N MET A 442 -13.34 5.43 -1.54
CA MET A 442 -12.98 4.91 -2.86
C MET A 442 -13.71 3.59 -3.07
N ALA A 443 -14.43 3.42 -4.18
CA ALA A 443 -15.01 2.13 -4.52
C ALA A 443 -14.74 1.77 -5.99
N GLN A 444 -14.57 0.49 -6.22
CA GLN A 444 -14.30 -0.09 -7.53
C GLN A 444 -15.17 -1.33 -7.76
N TRP A 445 -15.85 -1.36 -8.90
CA TRP A 445 -16.59 -2.52 -9.37
C TRP A 445 -16.01 -2.97 -10.71
N THR A 446 -15.44 -4.16 -10.76
CA THR A 446 -14.77 -4.71 -11.94
C THR A 446 -15.44 -6.01 -12.37
N ASN A 447 -15.81 -6.10 -13.64
CA ASN A 447 -16.34 -7.30 -14.27
C ASN A 447 -15.33 -7.77 -15.32
N ASN A 448 -14.90 -9.02 -15.24
CA ASN A 448 -13.90 -9.62 -16.13
C ASN A 448 -14.49 -10.84 -16.84
N LEU A 449 -14.12 -10.99 -18.09
CA LEU A 449 -14.30 -12.20 -18.89
C LEU A 449 -12.98 -12.55 -19.56
N ASP A 450 -12.43 -13.71 -19.20
CA ASP A 450 -11.21 -14.29 -19.77
C ASP A 450 -11.56 -15.54 -20.54
N ILE A 451 -11.11 -15.68 -21.79
CA ILE A 451 -11.33 -16.84 -22.65
C ILE A 451 -9.98 -17.28 -23.18
N ARG A 452 -9.68 -18.57 -23.02
CA ARG A 452 -8.40 -19.14 -23.43
C ARG A 452 -8.58 -20.39 -24.27
N ARG A 453 -7.70 -20.55 -25.27
CA ARG A 453 -7.65 -21.77 -26.11
C ARG A 453 -6.22 -22.15 -26.44
N SER A 454 -5.95 -23.44 -26.36
CA SER A 454 -4.73 -24.05 -26.86
C SER A 454 -4.96 -24.54 -28.29
N ILE A 455 -4.13 -24.08 -29.22
CA ILE A 455 -4.25 -24.39 -30.67
C ILE A 455 -2.95 -25.05 -31.13
N ASN A 456 -3.09 -26.17 -31.81
CA ASN A 456 -1.92 -26.80 -32.48
C ASN A 456 -1.61 -26.03 -33.77
N THR A 457 -0.52 -25.27 -33.73
CA THR A 457 -0.06 -24.43 -34.86
C THR A 457 1.10 -25.05 -35.63
N GLY A 458 1.49 -26.29 -35.28
CA GLY A 458 2.67 -26.95 -35.85
C GLY A 458 3.99 -26.51 -35.24
N PHE A 459 3.98 -25.63 -34.23
CA PHE A 459 5.14 -25.28 -33.44
C PHE A 459 5.51 -26.39 -32.44
N ALA A 460 6.62 -26.24 -31.73
CA ALA A 460 7.14 -27.26 -30.82
C ALA A 460 6.19 -27.61 -29.68
N THR A 461 5.34 -26.65 -29.28
CA THR A 461 4.19 -26.84 -28.37
C THR A 461 2.98 -26.12 -28.95
N SER A 462 1.79 -26.42 -28.45
CA SER A 462 0.58 -25.72 -28.82
C SER A 462 0.69 -24.22 -28.45
N THR A 463 0.21 -23.37 -29.34
CA THR A 463 0.06 -21.92 -29.10
C THR A 463 -1.10 -21.69 -28.17
N ILE A 464 -0.91 -20.85 -27.17
CA ILE A 464 -1.98 -20.46 -26.25
C ILE A 464 -2.44 -19.07 -26.65
N LEU A 465 -3.75 -18.96 -26.98
CA LEU A 465 -4.41 -17.69 -27.23
C LEU A 465 -5.35 -17.35 -26.08
N VAL A 466 -5.29 -16.09 -25.62
CA VAL A 466 -6.17 -15.55 -24.61
C VAL A 466 -6.84 -14.29 -25.13
N PHE A 467 -8.13 -14.17 -24.90
CA PHE A 467 -8.94 -13.00 -25.16
C PHE A 467 -9.66 -12.60 -23.88
N GLY A 468 -9.82 -11.33 -23.65
CA GLY A 468 -10.59 -10.91 -22.51
C GLY A 468 -11.23 -9.55 -22.67
N ALA A 469 -12.24 -9.33 -21.84
CA ALA A 469 -12.94 -8.08 -21.72
C ALA A 469 -13.04 -7.68 -20.25
N GLU A 470 -12.98 -6.39 -19.98
CA GLU A 470 -13.11 -5.83 -18.64
C GLU A 470 -14.02 -4.61 -18.69
N HIS A 471 -14.95 -4.53 -17.75
CA HIS A 471 -15.67 -3.31 -17.40
C HIS A 471 -15.32 -2.95 -15.98
N ARG A 472 -14.97 -1.68 -15.71
CA ARG A 472 -14.66 -1.18 -14.37
C ARG A 472 -15.35 0.16 -14.15
N LEU A 473 -16.06 0.27 -13.03
CA LEU A 473 -16.59 1.52 -12.50
C LEU A 473 -15.78 1.90 -11.27
N GLU A 474 -15.22 3.09 -11.26
CA GLU A 474 -14.54 3.67 -10.10
C GLU A 474 -15.32 4.87 -9.60
N THR A 475 -15.43 5.00 -8.27
CA THR A 475 -16.08 6.13 -7.61
C THR A 475 -15.21 6.68 -6.50
N TYR A 476 -15.21 7.98 -6.32
CA TYR A 476 -14.53 8.66 -5.23
C TYR A 476 -15.47 9.68 -4.60
N GLU A 477 -15.59 9.66 -3.28
CA GLU A 477 -16.46 10.54 -2.51
C GLU A 477 -15.65 11.21 -1.41
N ILE A 478 -15.88 12.51 -1.25
CA ILE A 478 -15.36 13.35 -0.15
C ILE A 478 -16.55 13.90 0.61
N LYS A 479 -16.58 13.74 1.94
CA LYS A 479 -17.55 14.36 2.84
C LYS A 479 -16.87 15.35 3.77
N ALA A 480 -17.55 16.47 4.02
CA ALA A 480 -17.10 17.49 4.95
C ALA A 480 -16.95 16.94 6.38
N GLY A 481 -16.05 17.55 7.11
CA GLY A 481 -15.84 17.31 8.53
C GLY A 481 -16.91 17.91 9.43
N ASP A 482 -16.69 17.79 10.73
CA ASP A 482 -17.48 18.50 11.73
C ASP A 482 -17.17 20.00 11.67
N PRO A 483 -18.13 20.91 11.83
CA PRO A 483 -17.90 22.34 11.70
C PRO A 483 -16.69 22.89 12.47
N PRO A 484 -16.40 22.47 13.72
CA PRO A 484 -15.20 22.92 14.41
C PRO A 484 -13.87 22.53 13.76
N SER A 485 -13.89 21.52 12.88
CA SER A 485 -12.65 21.08 12.19
C SER A 485 -12.17 22.06 11.12
N TYR A 486 -13.09 22.87 10.53
CA TYR A 486 -12.78 23.78 9.42
C TYR A 486 -13.21 25.23 9.66
N GLU A 487 -14.19 25.50 10.55
CA GLU A 487 -14.59 26.87 10.85
C GLU A 487 -13.55 27.59 11.72
N ALA A 488 -13.51 28.93 11.66
CA ALA A 488 -12.64 29.79 12.47
C ALA A 488 -11.14 29.45 12.39
N GLY A 489 -10.65 28.97 11.24
CA GLY A 489 -9.26 28.59 11.01
C GLY A 489 -8.97 27.11 11.29
N GLY A 490 -9.96 26.34 11.72
CA GLY A 490 -9.87 24.88 11.90
C GLY A 490 -9.10 24.43 13.11
N MET A 491 -8.91 23.09 13.21
CA MET A 491 -8.18 22.45 14.31
C MET A 491 -6.67 22.58 14.14
N ALA A 492 -5.94 22.72 15.21
CA ALA A 492 -4.48 22.67 15.21
C ALA A 492 -4.00 21.27 14.78
N GLY A 493 -3.04 21.22 13.88
CA GLY A 493 -2.51 19.97 13.30
C GLY A 493 -3.11 19.70 11.94
N TYR A 494 -4.39 19.39 11.86
CA TYR A 494 -5.07 19.07 10.61
C TYR A 494 -6.42 19.79 10.51
N VAL A 495 -6.59 20.61 9.46
CA VAL A 495 -7.82 21.34 9.20
C VAL A 495 -8.75 20.47 8.37
N GLY A 496 -10.00 20.35 8.81
CA GLY A 496 -11.00 19.57 8.10
C GLY A 496 -11.53 20.25 6.83
N LEU A 497 -12.12 19.44 5.96
CA LEU A 497 -12.76 19.91 4.74
C LEU A 497 -14.16 20.48 5.02
N SER A 498 -14.44 21.62 4.39
CA SER A 498 -15.75 22.26 4.44
C SER A 498 -16.74 21.61 3.45
N PRO A 499 -18.05 21.87 3.55
CA PRO A 499 -19.03 21.40 2.57
C PRO A 499 -18.75 21.80 1.12
N GLN A 500 -17.98 22.88 0.90
CA GLN A 500 -17.57 23.32 -0.44
C GLN A 500 -16.56 22.40 -1.11
N ASN A 501 -15.81 21.64 -0.31
CA ASN A 501 -14.82 20.66 -0.77
C ASN A 501 -15.43 19.25 -0.96
N ALA A 502 -16.66 19.03 -0.50
CA ALA A 502 -17.36 17.76 -0.60
C ALA A 502 -17.83 17.51 -2.04
N GLY A 503 -17.83 16.24 -2.44
CA GLY A 503 -18.28 15.85 -3.77
C GLY A 503 -18.26 14.35 -3.99
N HIS A 504 -18.82 13.95 -5.13
CA HIS A 504 -18.86 12.56 -5.58
C HIS A 504 -18.55 12.49 -7.06
N TRP A 505 -17.55 11.71 -7.43
CA TRP A 505 -17.08 11.54 -8.81
C TRP A 505 -17.01 10.08 -9.18
N ASN A 506 -17.18 9.80 -10.46
CA ASN A 506 -17.09 8.44 -10.97
C ASN A 506 -16.52 8.44 -12.39
N ARG A 507 -16.01 7.27 -12.81
CA ARG A 507 -15.65 7.01 -14.20
C ARG A 507 -15.89 5.57 -14.57
N ASN A 508 -16.27 5.36 -15.82
CA ASN A 508 -16.39 4.03 -16.43
C ASN A 508 -15.18 3.75 -17.31
N ILE A 509 -14.75 2.51 -17.28
CA ILE A 509 -13.61 2.01 -18.05
C ILE A 509 -14.04 0.73 -18.74
N PHE A 510 -13.81 0.65 -20.06
CA PHE A 510 -14.03 -0.55 -20.86
C PHE A 510 -12.72 -0.97 -21.49
N ALA A 511 -12.37 -2.24 -21.40
CA ALA A 511 -11.15 -2.77 -21.98
C ALA A 511 -11.37 -4.07 -22.71
N GLY A 512 -10.58 -4.27 -23.77
CA GLY A 512 -10.43 -5.53 -24.47
C GLY A 512 -8.96 -5.85 -24.67
N TYR A 513 -8.59 -7.12 -24.57
CA TYR A 513 -7.20 -7.54 -24.72
C TYR A 513 -7.06 -8.90 -25.40
N VAL A 514 -5.89 -9.09 -25.99
CA VAL A 514 -5.44 -10.35 -26.58
C VAL A 514 -4.03 -10.64 -26.10
N ASP A 515 -3.75 -11.92 -25.86
CA ASP A 515 -2.43 -12.41 -25.48
C ASP A 515 -2.17 -13.73 -26.24
N ALA A 516 -0.94 -13.90 -26.74
CA ALA A 516 -0.56 -15.06 -27.55
C ALA A 516 0.84 -15.54 -27.16
N ASP A 517 0.91 -16.75 -26.61
CA ASP A 517 2.14 -17.42 -26.19
C ASP A 517 2.45 -18.58 -27.14
N PHE A 518 3.60 -18.52 -27.80
CA PHE A 518 4.05 -19.59 -28.71
C PHE A 518 5.48 -20.01 -28.45
N HIS A 519 5.72 -21.29 -28.79
CA HIS A 519 7.04 -21.89 -28.74
C HIS A 519 7.43 -22.39 -30.16
N PRO A 520 8.01 -21.54 -31.01
CA PRO A 520 8.45 -21.96 -32.33
C PRO A 520 9.42 -23.14 -32.25
N LEU A 521 10.28 -23.13 -31.23
CA LEU A 521 11.18 -24.19 -30.83
C LEU A 521 10.97 -24.57 -29.37
N LYS A 522 11.28 -25.79 -28.94
CA LYS A 522 11.20 -26.22 -27.52
C LYS A 522 11.98 -25.30 -26.56
N LYS A 523 13.04 -24.66 -27.07
CA LYS A 523 13.95 -23.79 -26.34
C LYS A 523 13.60 -22.31 -26.50
N TRP A 524 12.60 -21.97 -27.29
CA TRP A 524 12.26 -20.56 -27.60
C TRP A 524 10.81 -20.29 -27.32
N ASN A 525 10.58 -19.44 -26.34
CA ASN A 525 9.27 -18.90 -26.01
C ASN A 525 9.15 -17.45 -26.50
N ILE A 526 8.02 -17.12 -27.06
CA ILE A 526 7.64 -15.77 -27.51
C ILE A 526 6.22 -15.48 -27.01
N ASP A 527 6.03 -14.30 -26.44
CA ASP A 527 4.75 -13.85 -25.92
C ASP A 527 4.43 -12.44 -26.48
N PHE A 528 3.21 -12.26 -27.01
CA PHE A 528 2.69 -10.97 -27.46
C PHE A 528 1.39 -10.68 -26.74
N ALA A 529 1.27 -9.50 -26.15
CA ALA A 529 0.02 -9.01 -25.59
C ALA A 529 -0.34 -7.63 -26.15
N GLY A 530 -1.64 -7.41 -26.33
CA GLY A 530 -2.20 -6.12 -26.73
C GLY A 530 -3.48 -5.82 -25.98
N ARG A 531 -3.66 -4.57 -25.54
CA ARG A 531 -4.83 -4.13 -24.77
C ARG A 531 -5.25 -2.73 -25.18
N PHE A 532 -6.53 -2.58 -25.44
CA PHE A 532 -7.20 -1.30 -25.63
C PHE A 532 -8.06 -0.99 -24.40
N GLU A 533 -8.03 0.25 -23.93
CA GLU A 533 -8.92 0.74 -22.87
C GLU A 533 -9.51 2.09 -23.24
N HIS A 534 -10.79 2.27 -22.89
CA HIS A 534 -11.53 3.52 -22.99
C HIS A 534 -11.95 3.97 -21.59
N TYR A 535 -11.53 5.17 -21.21
CA TYR A 535 -11.90 5.86 -19.97
C TYR A 535 -12.87 6.98 -20.28
N SER A 536 -13.95 7.10 -19.51
CA SER A 536 -14.97 8.13 -19.73
C SER A 536 -14.47 9.56 -19.48
N ASP A 537 -13.39 9.73 -18.73
CA ASP A 537 -12.79 11.03 -18.34
C ASP A 537 -11.52 11.38 -19.13
N VAL A 538 -10.63 10.43 -19.38
CA VAL A 538 -9.29 10.69 -19.96
C VAL A 538 -9.08 10.06 -21.36
N GLY A 539 -10.12 9.44 -21.93
CA GLY A 539 -10.12 8.94 -23.30
C GLY A 539 -9.46 7.57 -23.49
N ASN A 540 -8.80 7.35 -24.62
CA ASN A 540 -8.37 6.04 -25.07
C ASN A 540 -6.89 5.78 -24.84
N THR A 541 -6.55 4.50 -24.57
CA THR A 541 -5.17 4.02 -24.48
C THR A 541 -5.02 2.71 -25.25
N LEU A 542 -3.84 2.51 -25.85
CA LEU A 542 -3.45 1.27 -26.50
C LEU A 542 -2.09 0.84 -25.99
N ASN A 543 -2.00 -0.38 -25.48
CA ASN A 543 -0.79 -0.92 -24.88
C ASN A 543 -0.41 -2.24 -25.53
N GLY A 544 0.89 -2.43 -25.75
CA GLY A 544 1.47 -3.64 -26.30
C GLY A 544 2.64 -4.12 -25.45
N LYS A 545 2.86 -5.43 -25.48
CA LYS A 545 4.01 -6.09 -24.86
C LYS A 545 4.52 -7.17 -25.78
N PHE A 546 5.84 -7.26 -25.90
CA PHE A 546 6.56 -8.34 -26.52
C PHE A 546 7.58 -8.89 -25.52
N SER A 547 7.52 -10.17 -25.22
CA SER A 547 8.49 -10.84 -24.38
C SER A 547 9.05 -12.07 -25.10
N THR A 548 10.31 -12.37 -24.86
CA THR A 548 10.94 -13.57 -25.42
C THR A 548 11.94 -14.15 -24.44
N ARG A 549 12.06 -15.48 -24.48
CA ARG A 549 13.07 -16.26 -23.76
C ARG A 549 13.64 -17.33 -24.66
N TYR A 550 14.96 -17.44 -24.65
CA TYR A 550 15.68 -18.47 -25.38
C TYR A 550 16.60 -19.27 -24.44
N ASP A 551 16.35 -20.56 -24.28
CA ASP A 551 17.16 -21.46 -23.47
C ASP A 551 18.35 -21.95 -24.33
N ILE A 552 19.53 -21.32 -24.16
CA ILE A 552 20.76 -21.67 -24.86
C ILE A 552 21.16 -23.12 -24.52
N SER A 553 21.10 -23.42 -23.22
CA SER A 553 21.33 -24.74 -22.67
C SER A 553 20.43 -25.00 -21.46
N HIS A 554 20.54 -26.15 -20.81
CA HIS A 554 19.87 -26.41 -19.53
C HIS A 554 20.37 -25.51 -18.39
N HIS A 555 21.54 -24.89 -18.55
CA HIS A 555 22.18 -24.05 -17.53
C HIS A 555 22.11 -22.55 -17.82
N ILE A 556 21.75 -22.16 -19.04
CA ILE A 556 21.81 -20.77 -19.48
C ILE A 556 20.58 -20.43 -20.30
N ALA A 557 19.85 -19.41 -19.89
CA ALA A 557 18.80 -18.81 -20.68
C ALA A 557 18.99 -17.29 -20.75
N VAL A 558 18.50 -16.68 -21.82
CA VAL A 558 18.39 -15.23 -21.99
C VAL A 558 16.94 -14.85 -22.19
N ARG A 559 16.55 -13.69 -21.67
CA ARG A 559 15.18 -13.17 -21.82
C ARG A 559 15.19 -11.68 -22.09
N GLY A 560 14.11 -11.17 -22.67
CA GLY A 560 13.96 -9.75 -22.92
C GLY A 560 12.52 -9.39 -23.15
N THR A 561 12.15 -8.19 -22.72
CA THR A 561 10.80 -7.64 -22.86
C THR A 561 10.85 -6.19 -23.30
N VAL A 562 9.93 -5.82 -24.19
CA VAL A 562 9.62 -4.43 -24.54
C VAL A 562 8.12 -4.22 -24.39
N SER A 563 7.72 -3.17 -23.69
CA SER A 563 6.31 -2.86 -23.48
C SER A 563 6.08 -1.35 -23.40
N ASN A 564 4.87 -0.93 -23.69
CA ASN A 564 4.37 0.36 -23.27
C ASN A 564 3.26 0.18 -22.21
N GLY A 565 3.10 1.17 -21.37
CA GLY A 565 2.10 1.18 -20.33
C GLY A 565 1.58 2.59 -20.06
N PHE A 566 0.60 2.68 -19.20
CA PHE A 566 0.03 3.95 -18.80
C PHE A 566 -0.55 3.87 -17.38
N ARG A 567 -0.80 5.04 -16.80
CA ARG A 567 -1.60 5.23 -15.60
C ARG A 567 -2.56 6.40 -15.83
N ALA A 568 -3.84 6.18 -15.60
CA ALA A 568 -4.79 7.28 -15.56
C ALA A 568 -4.58 8.10 -14.26
N PRO A 569 -4.80 9.42 -14.26
CA PRO A 569 -4.87 10.17 -13.01
C PRO A 569 -5.96 9.57 -12.13
N THR A 570 -5.71 9.43 -10.84
CA THR A 570 -6.74 8.96 -9.91
C THR A 570 -7.83 10.02 -9.74
N LEU A 571 -9.04 9.61 -9.34
CA LEU A 571 -10.10 10.57 -9.03
C LEU A 571 -9.70 11.46 -7.85
N ALA A 572 -8.92 10.93 -6.90
CA ALA A 572 -8.35 11.71 -5.80
C ALA A 572 -7.37 12.77 -6.31
N GLU A 573 -6.41 12.45 -7.19
CA GLU A 573 -5.49 13.45 -7.78
C GLU A 573 -6.22 14.59 -8.52
N GLN A 574 -7.41 14.34 -9.04
CA GLN A 574 -8.19 15.33 -9.77
C GLN A 574 -9.02 16.24 -8.86
N HIS A 575 -9.55 15.71 -7.77
CA HIS A 575 -10.63 16.34 -7.01
C HIS A 575 -10.32 16.60 -5.53
N PHE A 576 -9.26 16.00 -4.99
CA PHE A 576 -8.90 16.16 -3.60
C PHE A 576 -8.40 17.57 -3.30
N SER A 577 -8.74 18.06 -2.12
CA SER A 577 -8.18 19.27 -1.54
C SER A 577 -7.78 19.04 -0.09
N SER A 578 -6.75 19.72 0.38
CA SER A 578 -6.38 19.73 1.80
C SER A 578 -5.78 21.06 2.17
N ILE A 579 -5.89 21.42 3.45
CA ILE A 579 -5.28 22.60 4.01
C ILE A 579 -4.53 22.19 5.27
N ASN A 580 -3.22 22.45 5.30
CA ASN A 580 -2.38 22.20 6.46
C ASN A 580 -2.03 23.53 7.13
N VAL A 581 -2.33 23.65 8.41
CA VAL A 581 -2.02 24.84 9.22
C VAL A 581 -0.93 24.49 10.21
N GLY A 582 0.29 24.91 9.87
CA GLY A 582 1.44 24.86 10.75
C GLY A 582 1.40 25.93 11.86
N ALA A 583 2.46 25.98 12.66
CA ALA A 583 2.59 27.03 13.68
C ALA A 583 2.78 28.43 13.07
N THR A 584 3.46 28.52 11.93
CA THR A 584 3.83 29.77 11.24
C THR A 584 3.54 29.76 9.75
N THR A 585 2.92 28.71 9.22
CA THR A 585 2.71 28.51 7.78
C THR A 585 1.32 27.97 7.50
N VAL A 586 0.78 28.27 6.32
CA VAL A 586 -0.42 27.63 5.76
C VAL A 586 -0.06 27.11 4.38
N SER A 587 -0.38 25.86 4.10
CA SER A 587 -0.25 25.28 2.77
C SER A 587 -1.56 24.64 2.34
N GLY A 588 -1.97 24.85 1.08
CA GLY A 588 -3.20 24.29 0.52
C GLY A 588 -2.97 23.53 -0.78
N LEU A 589 -3.45 22.29 -0.85
CA LEU A 589 -3.59 21.54 -2.08
C LEU A 589 -4.96 21.86 -2.70
N LEU A 590 -4.93 22.40 -3.91
CA LEU A 590 -6.13 22.79 -4.65
C LEU A 590 -6.60 21.64 -5.55
N PRO A 591 -7.91 21.35 -5.61
CA PRO A 591 -8.45 20.43 -6.62
C PRO A 591 -8.09 20.93 -8.03
N VAL A 592 -7.54 20.08 -8.88
CA VAL A 592 -7.12 20.45 -10.25
C VAL A 592 -8.30 20.99 -11.06
N SER A 593 -9.49 20.50 -10.81
CA SER A 593 -10.74 20.92 -11.45
C SER A 593 -11.30 22.25 -10.94
N SER A 594 -10.72 22.85 -9.88
CA SER A 594 -11.22 24.10 -9.28
C SER A 594 -10.84 25.34 -10.09
N ASN A 595 -11.69 26.37 -10.04
CA ASN A 595 -11.38 27.66 -10.65
C ASN A 595 -10.12 28.29 -10.04
N ALA A 596 -9.91 28.11 -8.73
CA ALA A 596 -8.70 28.58 -8.03
C ALA A 596 -7.41 28.00 -8.64
N ALA A 597 -7.40 26.69 -8.89
CA ALA A 597 -6.25 26.03 -9.52
C ALA A 597 -6.06 26.49 -10.99
N HIS A 598 -7.15 26.65 -11.75
CA HIS A 598 -7.09 27.12 -13.15
C HIS A 598 -6.52 28.55 -13.26
N ILE A 599 -6.89 29.47 -12.35
CA ILE A 599 -6.32 30.82 -12.30
C ILE A 599 -4.82 30.78 -12.05
N LEU A 600 -4.33 29.79 -11.27
CA LEU A 600 -2.91 29.55 -11.01
C LEU A 600 -2.19 28.74 -12.11
N GLY A 601 -2.89 28.41 -13.22
CA GLY A 601 -2.32 27.75 -14.38
C GLY A 601 -2.48 26.23 -14.42
N ALA A 602 -3.34 25.66 -13.55
CA ALA A 602 -3.66 24.24 -13.64
C ALA A 602 -4.38 23.91 -14.94
N SER A 603 -4.09 22.73 -15.45
CA SER A 603 -4.74 22.15 -16.65
C SER A 603 -5.24 20.75 -16.31
N PRO A 604 -6.31 20.26 -16.96
CA PRO A 604 -6.82 18.91 -16.75
C PRO A 604 -5.70 17.87 -16.87
N LEU A 605 -5.68 16.92 -15.94
CA LEU A 605 -4.64 15.89 -15.90
C LEU A 605 -4.77 14.93 -17.10
N LYS A 606 -3.63 14.58 -17.67
CA LYS A 606 -3.49 13.58 -18.76
C LYS A 606 -2.91 12.29 -18.19
N PRO A 607 -3.20 11.13 -18.81
CA PRO A 607 -2.56 9.88 -18.42
C PRO A 607 -1.04 9.96 -18.50
N GLU A 608 -0.37 9.40 -17.49
CA GLU A 608 1.05 9.06 -17.58
C GLU A 608 1.23 7.97 -18.64
N ARG A 609 2.28 8.03 -19.42
CA ARG A 609 2.60 7.02 -20.43
C ARG A 609 4.02 6.51 -20.22
N SER A 610 4.20 5.20 -20.22
CA SER A 610 5.52 4.59 -20.07
C SER A 610 5.96 3.84 -21.30
N PHE A 611 7.27 3.74 -21.47
CA PHE A 611 7.96 2.81 -22.34
C PHE A 611 9.01 2.07 -21.52
N ASN A 612 8.92 0.76 -21.51
CA ASN A 612 9.72 -0.14 -20.71
C ASN A 612 10.50 -1.08 -21.62
N ALA A 613 11.78 -1.30 -21.30
CA ALA A 613 12.62 -2.31 -21.92
C ALA A 613 13.43 -3.02 -20.83
N SER A 614 13.49 -4.33 -20.88
CA SER A 614 14.29 -5.15 -19.99
C SER A 614 15.02 -6.27 -20.75
N GLY A 615 16.15 -6.70 -20.21
CA GLY A 615 16.90 -7.83 -20.71
C GLY A 615 17.63 -8.53 -19.57
N GLY A 616 17.58 -9.86 -19.56
CA GLY A 616 18.11 -10.65 -18.46
C GLY A 616 18.75 -11.95 -18.88
N ILE A 617 19.53 -12.48 -17.95
CA ILE A 617 20.18 -13.78 -18.03
C ILE A 617 19.80 -14.63 -16.82
N VAL A 618 19.50 -15.89 -17.08
CA VAL A 618 19.21 -16.90 -16.06
C VAL A 618 20.27 -17.99 -16.15
N LEU A 619 20.92 -18.27 -15.02
CA LEU A 619 22.04 -19.19 -14.93
C LEU A 619 21.78 -20.26 -13.85
N GLU A 620 22.12 -21.52 -14.15
CA GLU A 620 22.20 -22.61 -13.19
C GLU A 620 23.57 -23.30 -13.34
N PRO A 621 24.66 -22.67 -12.85
CA PRO A 621 26.03 -23.15 -13.07
C PRO A 621 26.28 -24.58 -12.52
N ILE A 622 25.66 -24.88 -11.39
CA ILE A 622 25.66 -26.20 -10.74
C ILE A 622 24.28 -26.48 -10.19
N LYS A 623 23.92 -27.74 -10.01
CA LYS A 623 22.63 -28.16 -9.46
C LYS A 623 22.33 -27.46 -8.11
N GLY A 624 21.19 -26.78 -8.01
CA GLY A 624 20.75 -26.10 -6.83
C GLY A 624 21.33 -24.70 -6.61
N PHE A 625 22.20 -24.22 -7.52
CA PHE A 625 22.68 -22.84 -7.54
C PHE A 625 22.07 -22.07 -8.72
N HIS A 626 21.19 -21.14 -8.43
CA HIS A 626 20.43 -20.41 -9.42
C HIS A 626 20.76 -18.92 -9.33
N ILE A 627 20.93 -18.24 -10.47
CA ILE A 627 21.23 -16.81 -10.58
C ILE A 627 20.34 -16.21 -11.66
N GLU A 628 19.71 -15.09 -11.37
CA GLU A 628 18.99 -14.25 -12.33
C GLU A 628 19.54 -12.82 -12.25
N ALA A 629 19.76 -12.21 -13.41
CA ALA A 629 20.16 -10.80 -13.49
C ALA A 629 19.40 -10.12 -14.63
N ASP A 630 18.63 -9.08 -14.30
CA ASP A 630 17.75 -8.36 -15.21
C ASP A 630 18.07 -6.86 -15.19
N ALA A 631 18.55 -6.31 -16.30
CA ALA A 631 18.70 -4.89 -16.48
C ALA A 631 17.46 -4.30 -17.12
N TYR A 632 17.06 -3.10 -16.68
CA TYR A 632 15.84 -2.47 -17.15
C TYR A 632 15.96 -0.96 -17.36
N GLN A 633 15.11 -0.42 -18.21
CA GLN A 633 14.87 1.01 -18.40
C GLN A 633 13.39 1.27 -18.48
N ILE A 634 12.90 2.24 -17.68
CA ILE A 634 11.51 2.71 -17.66
C ILE A 634 11.52 4.21 -17.94
N ASN A 635 10.90 4.64 -19.03
CA ASN A 635 10.70 6.06 -19.33
C ASN A 635 9.23 6.40 -19.09
N ILE A 636 8.94 7.42 -18.28
CA ILE A 636 7.58 7.90 -18.02
C ILE A 636 7.46 9.33 -18.54
N ARG A 637 6.45 9.58 -19.36
CA ARG A 637 6.06 10.90 -19.86
C ARG A 637 4.79 11.37 -19.17
N ASN A 638 4.63 12.67 -19.05
CA ASN A 638 3.48 13.31 -18.39
C ASN A 638 3.30 12.84 -16.96
N ARG A 639 4.39 12.60 -16.21
CA ARG A 639 4.32 12.14 -14.83
C ARG A 639 3.53 13.15 -14.00
N ILE A 640 2.53 12.65 -13.27
CA ILE A 640 1.71 13.44 -12.38
C ILE A 640 2.49 13.66 -11.09
N ILE A 641 2.56 14.91 -10.69
CA ILE A 641 3.31 15.38 -9.52
C ILE A 641 2.53 16.50 -8.85
N ALA A 642 2.77 16.71 -7.57
CA ALA A 642 2.39 17.97 -6.93
C ALA A 642 3.32 19.08 -7.41
N GLY A 643 2.75 20.07 -8.04
CA GLY A 643 3.47 21.16 -8.68
C GLY A 643 2.71 22.47 -8.60
N GLY A 644 3.14 23.47 -9.36
CA GLY A 644 2.46 24.75 -9.44
C GLY A 644 2.45 25.54 -8.12
N SER A 645 3.47 25.37 -7.26
CA SER A 645 3.53 26.07 -5.97
C SER A 645 3.53 27.58 -6.17
N THR A 646 2.60 28.26 -5.48
CA THR A 646 2.44 29.70 -5.48
C THR A 646 2.36 30.18 -4.03
N ASN A 647 3.02 31.29 -3.71
CA ASN A 647 3.06 31.86 -2.37
C ASN A 647 2.47 33.28 -2.36
N GLY A 648 2.18 33.78 -1.16
CA GLY A 648 1.77 35.15 -0.94
C GLY A 648 0.31 35.44 -1.32
N SER A 649 0.03 36.63 -1.83
CA SER A 649 -1.31 37.12 -2.11
C SER A 649 -2.12 36.21 -3.06
N ASN A 650 -1.47 35.61 -4.05
CA ASN A 650 -2.14 34.70 -4.98
C ASN A 650 -2.59 33.40 -4.28
N ALA A 651 -1.75 32.87 -3.38
CA ALA A 651 -2.10 31.70 -2.57
C ALA A 651 -3.25 32.02 -1.62
N ILE A 652 -3.21 33.18 -0.96
CA ILE A 652 -4.27 33.66 -0.08
C ILE A 652 -5.60 33.75 -0.84
N SER A 653 -5.61 34.43 -2.01
CA SER A 653 -6.81 34.57 -2.83
C SER A 653 -7.37 33.23 -3.30
N ALA A 654 -6.51 32.26 -3.62
CA ALA A 654 -6.92 30.93 -4.00
C ALA A 654 -7.59 30.18 -2.84
N LEU A 655 -7.02 30.25 -1.62
CA LEU A 655 -7.59 29.62 -0.43
C LEU A 655 -8.90 30.29 0.01
N ASP A 656 -8.97 31.61 -0.06
CA ASP A 656 -10.21 32.39 0.21
C ASP A 656 -11.35 31.94 -0.75
N SER A 657 -11.02 31.69 -2.03
CA SER A 657 -12.01 31.22 -3.00
C SER A 657 -12.54 29.81 -2.69
N LEU A 658 -11.83 29.02 -1.88
CA LEU A 658 -12.25 27.73 -1.35
C LEU A 658 -12.93 27.84 0.02
N GLY A 659 -13.18 29.08 0.50
CA GLY A 659 -13.83 29.34 1.77
C GLY A 659 -12.94 29.20 3.01
N PHE A 660 -11.61 29.11 2.83
CA PHE A 660 -10.67 29.06 3.95
C PHE A 660 -10.24 30.48 4.38
N VAL A 661 -10.37 30.76 5.69
CA VAL A 661 -9.95 32.03 6.29
C VAL A 661 -8.53 31.89 6.84
N ILE A 662 -7.61 32.66 6.30
CA ILE A 662 -6.21 32.67 6.75
C ILE A 662 -6.13 33.17 8.20
N PRO A 663 -5.43 32.48 9.13
CA PRO A 663 -5.22 32.96 10.50
C PRO A 663 -4.54 34.33 10.52
N SER A 664 -5.06 35.24 11.37
CA SER A 664 -4.53 36.59 11.49
C SER A 664 -3.10 36.57 12.04
N GLY A 665 -2.22 37.48 11.49
CA GLY A 665 -0.84 37.62 11.94
C GLY A 665 0.18 36.73 11.25
N LEU A 666 -0.24 35.89 10.30
CA LEU A 666 0.69 35.15 9.43
C LEU A 666 1.35 36.08 8.39
N ASP A 667 2.64 35.85 8.13
CA ASP A 667 3.31 36.46 6.99
C ASP A 667 2.62 35.97 5.70
N PRO A 668 2.15 36.84 4.81
CA PRO A 668 1.59 36.44 3.53
C PRO A 668 2.49 35.48 2.73
N ASN A 669 3.81 35.62 2.81
CA ASN A 669 4.75 34.75 2.13
C ASN A 669 4.85 33.34 2.74
N ALA A 670 4.36 33.16 3.95
CA ALA A 670 4.25 31.86 4.61
C ALA A 670 2.97 31.08 4.22
N VAL A 671 2.12 31.68 3.38
CA VAL A 671 0.95 31.03 2.79
C VAL A 671 1.30 30.54 1.40
N SER A 672 1.11 29.26 1.16
CA SER A 672 1.41 28.59 -0.12
C SER A 672 0.24 27.75 -0.62
N THR A 673 0.13 27.60 -1.93
CA THR A 673 -0.79 26.65 -2.58
C THR A 673 -0.09 25.89 -3.67
N TYR A 674 -0.61 24.68 -3.96
CA TYR A 674 -0.11 23.83 -5.03
C TYR A 674 -1.26 22.95 -5.56
N TYR A 675 -1.05 22.30 -6.69
CA TYR A 675 -2.01 21.41 -7.34
C TYR A 675 -1.29 20.29 -8.08
N PHE A 676 -1.99 19.20 -8.40
CA PHE A 676 -1.42 18.13 -9.22
C PHE A 676 -1.33 18.56 -10.70
N ALA A 677 -0.21 18.24 -11.34
CA ALA A 677 0.04 18.57 -12.73
C ALA A 677 0.87 17.47 -13.42
N ASN A 678 0.76 17.37 -14.75
CA ASN A 678 1.67 16.58 -15.57
C ASN A 678 3.00 17.31 -15.73
N GLY A 679 3.79 17.38 -14.65
CA GLY A 679 4.89 18.31 -14.48
C GLY A 679 6.27 17.78 -14.87
N ALA A 680 6.44 16.47 -15.15
CA ALA A 680 7.74 15.91 -15.43
C ALA A 680 7.72 14.73 -16.42
N ASN A 681 8.89 14.52 -17.07
CA ASN A 681 9.24 13.24 -17.66
C ASN A 681 10.42 12.66 -16.90
N THR A 682 10.39 11.34 -16.68
CA THR A 682 11.44 10.65 -15.93
C THR A 682 12.00 9.47 -16.70
N ARG A 683 13.26 9.10 -16.37
CA ARG A 683 13.89 7.87 -16.81
C ARG A 683 14.47 7.16 -15.61
N THR A 684 14.03 5.94 -15.36
CA THR A 684 14.59 5.03 -14.37
C THR A 684 15.35 3.92 -15.06
N ARG A 685 16.58 3.67 -14.65
CA ARG A 685 17.41 2.53 -15.07
C ARG A 685 17.84 1.77 -13.85
N GLY A 686 17.92 0.45 -13.97
CA GLY A 686 18.36 -0.37 -12.88
C GLY A 686 18.79 -1.76 -13.30
N LEU A 687 19.24 -2.49 -12.28
CA LEU A 687 19.66 -3.89 -12.35
C LEU A 687 19.14 -4.63 -11.12
N ASP A 688 18.38 -5.70 -11.34
CA ASP A 688 17.96 -6.65 -10.31
C ASP A 688 18.81 -7.91 -10.44
N VAL A 689 19.37 -8.37 -9.33
CA VAL A 689 20.12 -9.63 -9.26
C VAL A 689 19.58 -10.47 -8.13
N LYS A 690 19.30 -11.73 -8.41
CA LYS A 690 18.87 -12.75 -7.45
C LYS A 690 19.77 -13.96 -7.57
N ALA A 691 20.14 -14.53 -6.44
CA ALA A 691 20.91 -15.77 -6.39
C ALA A 691 20.40 -16.62 -5.23
N ASP A 692 20.16 -17.89 -5.50
CA ASP A 692 19.72 -18.88 -4.53
C ASP A 692 20.62 -20.10 -4.61
N TYR A 693 21.04 -20.62 -3.46
CA TYR A 693 21.84 -21.83 -3.39
C TYR A 693 21.37 -22.74 -2.26
N LEU A 694 20.99 -23.97 -2.61
CA LEU A 694 20.58 -24.98 -1.66
C LEU A 694 21.76 -25.96 -1.43
N VAL A 695 22.29 -25.96 -0.20
CA VAL A 695 23.43 -26.77 0.22
C VAL A 695 22.95 -27.89 1.15
N HIS A 696 23.12 -29.11 0.73
CA HIS A 696 22.87 -30.31 1.57
C HIS A 696 24.10 -30.61 2.40
N LEU A 697 24.01 -30.46 3.72
CA LEU A 697 25.07 -30.63 4.70
C LEU A 697 25.04 -32.02 5.35
N HIS A 698 24.43 -33.01 4.70
CA HIS A 698 24.25 -34.39 5.20
C HIS A 698 23.54 -34.38 6.57
N GLU A 699 24.18 -34.93 7.60
CA GLU A 699 23.63 -35.00 8.96
C GLU A 699 23.42 -33.59 9.60
N LEU A 700 24.10 -32.56 9.11
CA LEU A 700 23.97 -31.20 9.56
C LEU A 700 22.78 -30.46 8.89
N GLY A 701 21.96 -31.19 8.11
CA GLY A 701 20.72 -30.65 7.55
C GLY A 701 20.90 -29.90 6.23
N ILE A 702 20.04 -28.89 6.00
CA ILE A 702 19.97 -28.14 4.76
C ILE A 702 20.22 -26.65 5.05
N LEU A 703 21.14 -26.06 4.29
CA LEU A 703 21.43 -24.62 4.33
C LEU A 703 20.96 -23.99 3.02
N SER A 704 19.97 -23.09 3.11
CA SER A 704 19.48 -22.28 2.00
C SER A 704 20.10 -20.89 2.07
N LEU A 705 20.90 -20.55 1.09
CA LEU A 705 21.50 -19.22 0.93
C LEU A 705 20.75 -18.45 -0.14
N SER A 706 20.41 -17.19 0.12
CA SER A 706 19.86 -16.32 -0.92
C SER A 706 20.43 -14.91 -0.84
N ALA A 707 20.56 -14.28 -2.00
CA ALA A 707 20.95 -12.90 -2.17
C ALA A 707 20.00 -12.21 -3.14
N SER A 708 19.53 -11.02 -2.80
CA SER A 708 18.72 -10.19 -3.68
C SER A 708 19.26 -8.76 -3.67
N LEU A 709 19.54 -8.21 -4.83
CA LEU A 709 20.10 -6.89 -5.03
C LEU A 709 19.22 -6.13 -6.03
N ASP A 710 18.79 -4.93 -5.67
CA ASP A 710 18.24 -3.92 -6.60
C ASP A 710 19.17 -2.71 -6.61
N ILE A 711 19.51 -2.24 -7.79
CA ILE A 711 20.21 -0.97 -8.00
C ILE A 711 19.44 -0.18 -9.02
N ASN A 712 18.99 1.02 -8.66
CA ASN A 712 18.24 1.87 -9.58
C ASN A 712 18.64 3.34 -9.49
N LYS A 713 18.37 4.07 -10.56
CA LYS A 713 18.55 5.52 -10.63
C LYS A 713 17.46 6.13 -11.49
N THR A 714 16.70 7.05 -10.88
CA THR A 714 15.73 7.89 -11.59
C THR A 714 16.32 9.28 -11.85
N ILE A 715 16.11 9.78 -13.06
CA ILE A 715 16.47 11.14 -13.45
C ILE A 715 15.26 11.84 -14.08
N LEU A 716 15.19 13.15 -13.91
CA LEU A 716 14.28 14.02 -14.67
C LEU A 716 14.86 14.22 -16.07
N THR A 717 14.08 13.97 -17.10
CA THR A 717 14.46 14.19 -18.50
C THR A 717 13.79 15.44 -19.08
N HIS A 718 12.72 15.91 -18.43
CA HIS A 718 12.02 17.14 -18.76
C HIS A 718 11.25 17.61 -17.53
N VAL A 719 11.20 18.91 -17.30
CA VAL A 719 10.36 19.58 -16.31
C VAL A 719 9.44 20.55 -17.08
N ALA A 720 8.14 20.40 -16.91
CA ALA A 720 7.17 21.30 -17.49
C ALA A 720 7.10 22.62 -16.69
N SER A 721 6.68 23.68 -17.37
CA SER A 721 6.46 25.00 -16.75
C SER A 721 5.00 25.41 -16.94
N THR A 722 4.52 26.23 -16.03
CA THR A 722 3.24 26.94 -16.15
C THR A 722 3.49 28.44 -16.29
N THR A 723 2.49 29.18 -16.76
CA THR A 723 2.57 30.63 -16.81
C THR A 723 1.66 31.19 -15.72
N ALA A 724 2.26 31.82 -14.71
CA ALA A 724 1.55 32.53 -13.67
C ALA A 724 1.87 34.03 -13.82
N ASN A 725 0.84 34.85 -13.95
CA ASN A 725 0.98 36.33 -14.12
C ASN A 725 1.96 36.74 -15.25
N GLY A 726 1.98 35.99 -16.36
CA GLY A 726 2.86 36.27 -17.49
C GLY A 726 4.31 35.80 -17.33
N VAL A 727 4.67 35.19 -16.20
CA VAL A 727 5.99 34.63 -15.93
C VAL A 727 5.94 33.11 -16.04
N SER A 728 6.88 32.52 -16.78
CA SER A 728 7.03 31.06 -16.87
C SER A 728 7.73 30.54 -15.61
N VAL A 729 7.04 29.65 -14.87
CA VAL A 729 7.55 29.06 -13.64
C VAL A 729 7.60 27.54 -13.79
N PRO A 730 8.72 26.86 -13.43
CA PRO A 730 8.78 25.39 -13.41
C PRO A 730 7.75 24.81 -12.46
N LEU A 731 7.09 23.72 -12.87
CA LEU A 731 6.13 23.01 -12.00
C LEU A 731 6.79 22.21 -10.88
N LEU A 732 8.10 21.99 -10.93
CA LEU A 732 8.89 21.31 -9.92
C LEU A 732 9.88 22.26 -9.28
N ASN A 733 9.90 22.30 -7.95
CA ASN A 733 10.99 22.87 -7.17
C ASN A 733 12.08 21.82 -6.84
N ALA A 734 13.16 22.23 -6.19
CA ALA A 734 14.26 21.34 -5.84
C ALA A 734 13.85 20.19 -4.90
N ALA A 735 12.96 20.47 -3.93
CA ALA A 735 12.47 19.45 -3.00
C ALA A 735 11.66 18.38 -3.72
N THR A 736 10.66 18.77 -4.53
CA THR A 736 9.84 17.83 -5.31
C THR A 736 10.69 17.04 -6.31
N ALA A 737 11.68 17.66 -6.92
CA ALA A 737 12.66 16.96 -7.76
C ALA A 737 13.46 15.92 -6.95
N GLY A 738 13.86 16.26 -5.72
CA GLY A 738 14.54 15.38 -4.77
C GLY A 738 13.67 14.18 -4.36
N TYR A 739 12.38 14.38 -4.10
CA TYR A 739 11.44 13.30 -3.80
C TYR A 739 11.38 12.22 -4.89
N ILE A 740 11.52 12.62 -6.15
CA ILE A 740 11.51 11.72 -7.30
C ILE A 740 12.87 11.04 -7.52
N THR A 741 13.98 11.71 -7.25
CA THR A 741 15.30 11.29 -7.75
C THR A 741 16.28 10.80 -6.69
N SER A 742 16.13 11.20 -5.41
CA SER A 742 17.15 10.99 -4.38
C SER A 742 16.65 10.61 -2.99
N SER A 743 15.36 10.73 -2.72
CA SER A 743 14.79 10.44 -1.39
C SER A 743 14.63 8.94 -1.09
N TYR A 744 14.88 8.07 -2.08
CA TYR A 744 14.89 6.62 -1.89
C TYR A 744 16.27 6.01 -2.09
N PRO A 745 16.56 4.90 -1.38
CA PRO A 745 17.80 4.18 -1.57
C PRO A 745 17.98 3.76 -3.03
N ARG A 746 19.10 4.13 -3.63
CA ARG A 746 19.46 3.72 -5.00
C ARG A 746 19.92 2.28 -5.09
N SER A 747 20.20 1.66 -3.95
CA SER A 747 20.52 0.23 -3.89
C SER A 747 19.97 -0.37 -2.61
N LYS A 748 19.57 -1.63 -2.71
CA LYS A 748 19.16 -2.46 -1.58
C LYS A 748 19.68 -3.86 -1.80
N LEU A 749 20.44 -4.38 -0.82
CA LEU A 749 20.96 -5.71 -0.80
C LEU A 749 20.35 -6.46 0.39
N ILE A 750 19.80 -7.64 0.12
CA ILE A 750 19.32 -8.57 1.14
C ILE A 750 20.13 -9.84 1.01
N LEU A 751 20.82 -10.23 2.08
CA LEU A 751 21.49 -11.50 2.21
C LEU A 751 20.74 -12.35 3.24
N ASN A 752 20.48 -13.60 2.94
CA ASN A 752 19.78 -14.49 3.86
C ASN A 752 20.44 -15.87 3.88
N ALA A 753 20.65 -16.41 5.08
CA ALA A 753 21.08 -17.75 5.34
C ALA A 753 20.06 -18.44 6.25
N PHE A 754 19.39 -19.45 5.73
CA PHE A 754 18.41 -20.24 6.45
C PHE A 754 18.90 -21.68 6.61
N TRP A 755 19.10 -22.10 7.84
CA TRP A 755 19.64 -23.43 8.17
C TRP A 755 18.59 -24.25 8.91
N GLU A 756 18.29 -25.42 8.37
CA GLU A 756 17.38 -26.42 8.94
C GLU A 756 18.17 -27.64 9.37
N VAL A 757 18.16 -27.96 10.67
CA VAL A 757 18.83 -29.10 11.23
C VAL A 757 17.99 -29.80 12.29
N GLY A 758 17.51 -30.99 12.02
CA GLY A 758 16.60 -31.72 12.90
C GLY A 758 15.31 -30.97 13.17
N LYS A 759 15.13 -30.50 14.41
CA LYS A 759 13.98 -29.69 14.83
C LYS A 759 14.28 -28.19 14.91
N TRP A 760 15.50 -27.77 14.55
CA TRP A 760 15.94 -26.38 14.66
C TRP A 760 15.91 -25.68 13.30
N ASN A 761 15.43 -24.44 13.31
CA ASN A 761 15.47 -23.54 12.20
C ASN A 761 16.19 -22.26 12.63
N ILE A 762 17.26 -21.92 11.93
CA ILE A 762 18.04 -20.69 12.17
C ILE A 762 18.00 -19.85 10.92
N ASN A 763 17.52 -18.61 11.04
CA ASN A 763 17.49 -17.65 9.94
C ASN A 763 18.32 -16.42 10.28
N LEU A 764 19.34 -16.15 9.48
CA LEU A 764 20.16 -14.96 9.54
C LEU A 764 19.91 -14.13 8.30
N ARG A 765 19.54 -12.87 8.50
CA ARG A 765 19.28 -11.95 7.39
C ARG A 765 19.96 -10.61 7.64
N GLU A 766 20.67 -10.14 6.64
CA GLU A 766 21.21 -8.79 6.58
C GLU A 766 20.54 -8.01 5.46
N THR A 767 20.17 -6.75 5.72
CA THR A 767 19.63 -5.84 4.72
C THR A 767 20.44 -4.55 4.74
N ARG A 768 21.02 -4.18 3.60
CA ARG A 768 21.80 -2.96 3.41
C ARG A 768 21.09 -2.05 2.43
N TYR A 769 20.93 -0.79 2.84
CA TYR A 769 20.36 0.27 2.02
C TYR A 769 21.46 1.23 1.58
N GLY A 770 21.40 1.66 0.32
CA GLY A 770 22.19 2.77 -0.16
C GLY A 770 21.80 4.10 0.50
N SER A 771 22.66 5.09 0.38
CA SER A 771 22.37 6.44 0.89
C SER A 771 21.20 7.09 0.17
N THR A 772 20.43 7.89 0.90
CA THR A 772 19.37 8.76 0.39
C THR A 772 19.74 10.22 0.64
N THR A 773 19.18 11.12 -0.16
CA THR A 773 19.27 12.56 0.07
C THR A 773 17.86 13.11 0.02
N ASN A 774 17.39 13.64 1.12
CA ASN A 774 16.13 14.36 1.19
C ASN A 774 16.43 15.87 1.11
N MET A 775 15.95 16.52 0.06
CA MET A 775 16.10 17.97 -0.12
C MET A 775 14.90 18.65 0.53
N LEU A 776 14.93 18.71 1.87
CA LEU A 776 13.93 19.44 2.61
C LEU A 776 14.15 20.94 2.38
N VAL A 777 13.09 21.66 2.05
CA VAL A 777 13.10 23.13 2.10
C VAL A 777 12.81 23.52 3.55
N TYR A 778 13.78 23.29 4.44
CA TYR A 778 13.79 24.02 5.70
C TYR A 778 14.41 25.40 5.41
N GLN A 779 13.67 26.46 5.66
CA GLN A 779 14.32 27.70 6.02
C GLN A 779 15.22 27.39 7.21
N ASP A 780 16.45 27.87 7.17
CA ASP A 780 17.40 27.77 8.27
C ASP A 780 16.70 28.12 9.58
N TRP A 781 16.33 27.12 10.34
CA TRP A 781 16.07 27.26 11.75
C TRP A 781 17.46 27.25 12.41
N THR A 782 18.25 28.27 12.12
CA THR A 782 19.44 28.55 12.95
C THR A 782 18.89 28.92 14.32
N PRO A 783 19.34 28.23 15.37
CA PRO A 783 18.97 28.58 16.72
C PRO A 783 19.42 29.97 17.06
#